data_7675643b888052bf9713c06ae7b429db
#
_entry.id   7675643b888052bf9713c06ae7b429db
#
_cell.length_a   1.000
_cell.length_b   1.000
_cell.length_c   1.000
_cell.angle_alpha   90.00
_cell.angle_beta   90.00
_cell.angle_gamma   90.00
#
_symmetry.space_group_name_H-M   'P 1'
#
loop_
_entity.id
_entity.type
_entity.pdbx_description
1 polymer ?
#
loop_
_entity_poly.entity_id
_entity_poly.type
_entity_poly.pdbx_seq_one_letter_code
_entity_poly.pdbx_strand_id
1 'polypeptide(L)'
;MAEQKFTPRAENVLRLAQETALELGHGYVGCEHILLGLLREDGSAACRALGEAGVTEEQLREQLVRTVGHGLSGSLPSQGLTPRARSAVEMAVAEAMRFASPRIGTEHLLLGLLRDGGNMAVRLLAAAGADPKRLYAAVVRRINETPRTAAKEGNRMLRENESGKRGRGLAEFARDLTAMARMGQLDPVIGRDTEITRAVQILSRRTKNNPVLIGAPGVGKTAVAEGLAQKIAAAEVPDELMDKRLLSLDLSAMVAGTKYRGEFEERVKALLDEVRREGNVILFLDELHTIVGAGSAEGAVDAANILKPALGRGELRVVGATTLAEYRRYIEKDAALERRFQPITVGEPTEEQALAILRALRPRYESHHRLKISDEALAAAVTLSRRYITGRFLPDKAVDLMDEAASRVRMGTRPDSPELRAMEAKAAEAERDRAAAVAEQNYERAAMLRDVEHSCREQAEQEREALRRAQREKQRTVGEEDVAAVVSAWTGVPVTRLTEDEGERLLRLEDTLHARVVGQDEAVREVARALRRARAGLRDPKRPVGSFLFLGPTGVGKTELCRALADAVFGDEEALVRLDMSEYMERHTVSRLVGAPPGYVGYDEGGQLTEKVRRRPWSVVLFDEIEKAHEDVWNLLLQILEDGVLTDAQGRRVDFRNTVLVMTSNVGAKAITSSAAKLGFAQAEDGDGGFARVKETVMAELRATFKPEFLNRIDSTVVFRRLSRADVSAIARRMLKATVQRAAALGVTLTVEDAAVERIADEGFDPLYGARPLRRVIRAEVEDAVAELLLSGALHAGGAARIAAEDGTLRVRREEPSIPAAAET
;
A
#
# COMPACT_ATOMS: atom_id res chain seq x y z
N MET A 1 -10.33 -2.00 18.79
CA MET A 1 -10.51 -2.36 20.21
C MET A 1 -9.42 -3.38 20.54
N ALA A 2 -8.47 -3.04 21.44
CA ALA A 2 -7.41 -3.97 21.82
C ALA A 2 -8.03 -5.20 22.46
N GLU A 3 -7.72 -6.40 21.98
CA GLU A 3 -8.10 -7.67 22.58
C GLU A 3 -7.49 -7.75 23.98
N GLN A 4 -8.28 -7.48 25.02
CA GLN A 4 -7.86 -7.75 26.38
C GLN A 4 -7.85 -9.28 26.58
N LYS A 5 -6.65 -9.84 26.70
CA LYS A 5 -6.44 -11.28 26.90
C LYS A 5 -6.77 -11.66 28.36
N PHE A 6 -7.44 -12.78 28.55
CA PHE A 6 -7.66 -13.38 29.84
C PHE A 6 -6.37 -13.81 30.52
N THR A 7 -6.34 -13.91 31.84
CA THR A 7 -5.27 -14.60 32.55
C THR A 7 -5.41 -16.11 32.32
N PRO A 8 -4.31 -16.91 32.40
CA PRO A 8 -4.39 -18.37 32.25
C PRO A 8 -5.41 -19.03 33.20
N ARG A 9 -5.56 -18.50 34.40
CA ARG A 9 -6.56 -18.97 35.36
C ARG A 9 -7.98 -18.62 34.95
N ALA A 10 -8.22 -17.43 34.36
CA ALA A 10 -9.55 -17.05 33.88
C ALA A 10 -9.95 -17.86 32.64
N GLU A 11 -9.00 -18.20 31.76
CA GLU A 11 -9.23 -19.12 30.65
C GLU A 11 -9.58 -20.53 31.16
N ASN A 12 -8.85 -21.01 32.19
CA ASN A 12 -9.15 -22.29 32.82
C ASN A 12 -10.54 -22.32 33.45
N VAL A 13 -10.99 -21.23 34.08
CA VAL A 13 -12.37 -21.11 34.60
C VAL A 13 -13.40 -21.29 33.50
N LEU A 14 -13.22 -20.67 32.34
CA LEU A 14 -14.16 -20.81 31.20
C LEU A 14 -14.16 -22.25 30.66
N ARG A 15 -13.02 -22.94 30.65
CA ARG A 15 -12.91 -24.36 30.31
C ARG A 15 -13.63 -25.24 31.34
N LEU A 16 -13.40 -25.01 32.63
CA LEU A 16 -14.08 -25.72 33.71
C LEU A 16 -15.60 -25.49 33.71
N ALA A 17 -16.04 -24.30 33.30
CA ALA A 17 -17.47 -24.01 33.10
C ALA A 17 -18.06 -24.85 31.99
N GLN A 18 -17.35 -25.07 30.88
CA GLN A 18 -17.78 -25.96 29.80
C GLN A 18 -17.83 -27.43 30.25
N GLU A 19 -16.82 -27.89 30.99
CA GLU A 19 -16.78 -29.25 31.55
C GLU A 19 -17.96 -29.48 32.51
N THR A 20 -18.24 -28.49 33.38
CA THR A 20 -19.39 -28.57 34.31
C THR A 20 -20.72 -28.61 33.59
N ALA A 21 -20.89 -27.87 32.49
CA ALA A 21 -22.10 -27.94 31.67
C ALA A 21 -22.25 -29.33 31.01
N LEU A 22 -21.16 -29.95 30.55
CA LEU A 22 -21.14 -31.33 30.02
C LEU A 22 -21.52 -32.36 31.10
N GLU A 23 -20.89 -32.27 32.31
CA GLU A 23 -21.18 -33.15 33.41
C GLU A 23 -22.67 -33.13 33.84
N LEU A 24 -23.29 -31.96 33.75
CA LEU A 24 -24.70 -31.78 34.07
C LEU A 24 -25.65 -32.06 32.89
N GLY A 25 -25.10 -32.34 31.70
CA GLY A 25 -25.87 -32.64 30.50
C GLY A 25 -26.57 -31.39 29.89
N HIS A 26 -26.06 -30.20 30.17
CA HIS A 26 -26.63 -28.95 29.66
C HIS A 26 -26.07 -28.62 28.29
N GLY A 27 -26.90 -28.35 27.27
CA GLY A 27 -26.49 -27.99 25.91
C GLY A 27 -25.95 -26.55 25.77
N TYR A 28 -25.76 -25.82 26.87
CA TYR A 28 -25.31 -24.43 26.90
C TYR A 28 -24.42 -24.13 28.12
N VAL A 29 -23.62 -23.08 28.03
CA VAL A 29 -22.83 -22.59 29.17
C VAL A 29 -23.47 -21.30 29.71
N GLY A 30 -24.09 -21.38 30.90
CA GLY A 30 -24.73 -20.25 31.57
C GLY A 30 -23.85 -19.62 32.65
N CYS A 31 -24.34 -18.55 33.30
CA CYS A 31 -23.71 -17.88 34.41
C CYS A 31 -23.43 -18.80 35.62
N GLU A 32 -24.32 -19.78 35.85
CA GLU A 32 -24.21 -20.84 36.86
C GLU A 32 -22.98 -21.73 36.65
N HIS A 33 -22.67 -22.07 35.39
CA HIS A 33 -21.51 -22.89 35.05
C HIS A 33 -20.20 -22.11 35.23
N ILE A 34 -20.22 -20.81 34.90
CA ILE A 34 -19.04 -19.93 35.14
C ILE A 34 -18.81 -19.80 36.66
N LEU A 35 -19.86 -19.68 37.47
CA LEU A 35 -19.73 -19.60 38.93
C LEU A 35 -19.13 -20.88 39.50
N LEU A 36 -19.57 -22.07 39.07
CA LEU A 36 -18.99 -23.35 39.45
C LEU A 36 -17.56 -23.50 38.99
N GLY A 37 -17.22 -23.03 37.77
CA GLY A 37 -15.85 -23.00 37.28
C GLY A 37 -14.93 -22.12 38.15
N LEU A 38 -15.43 -21.00 38.68
CA LEU A 38 -14.69 -20.12 39.60
C LEU A 38 -14.37 -20.80 40.92
N LEU A 39 -15.27 -21.67 41.45
CA LEU A 39 -15.04 -22.45 42.66
C LEU A 39 -14.06 -23.59 42.43
N ARG A 40 -14.07 -24.22 41.25
CA ARG A 40 -13.15 -25.31 40.88
C ARG A 40 -11.71 -24.83 40.60
N GLU A 41 -11.50 -23.55 40.35
CA GLU A 41 -10.15 -22.99 40.15
C GLU A 41 -9.49 -22.67 41.50
N ASP A 42 -8.87 -23.68 42.10
CA ASP A 42 -8.21 -23.59 43.41
C ASP A 42 -7.17 -22.48 43.50
N GLY A 43 -7.17 -21.78 44.63
CA GLY A 43 -6.21 -20.72 44.90
C GLY A 43 -6.43 -19.44 44.10
N SER A 44 -7.50 -19.34 43.34
CA SER A 44 -7.88 -18.12 42.61
C SER A 44 -8.41 -17.05 43.58
N ALA A 45 -8.33 -15.77 43.18
CA ALA A 45 -8.86 -14.67 43.98
C ALA A 45 -10.38 -14.80 44.19
N ALA A 46 -11.09 -15.25 43.15
CA ALA A 46 -12.53 -15.48 43.16
C ALA A 46 -12.90 -16.66 44.08
N CYS A 47 -12.20 -17.80 43.97
CA CYS A 47 -12.44 -18.98 44.78
C CYS A 47 -12.28 -18.66 46.28
N ARG A 48 -11.24 -17.91 46.65
CA ARG A 48 -11.03 -17.47 48.04
C ARG A 48 -12.12 -16.54 48.54
N ALA A 49 -12.61 -15.61 47.71
CA ALA A 49 -13.67 -14.69 48.08
C ALA A 49 -15.03 -15.43 48.26
N LEU A 50 -15.30 -16.42 47.46
CA LEU A 50 -16.48 -17.28 47.54
C LEU A 50 -16.45 -18.19 48.77
N GLY A 51 -15.27 -18.77 49.06
CA GLY A 51 -15.02 -19.59 50.26
C GLY A 51 -15.19 -18.80 51.58
N GLU A 52 -14.68 -17.55 51.66
CA GLU A 52 -14.90 -16.66 52.79
C GLU A 52 -16.35 -16.27 53.01
N ALA A 53 -17.15 -16.24 51.94
CA ALA A 53 -18.59 -16.06 51.96
C ALA A 53 -19.38 -17.33 52.35
N GLY A 54 -18.65 -18.42 52.65
CA GLY A 54 -19.23 -19.71 53.07
C GLY A 54 -19.89 -20.53 51.94
N VAL A 55 -19.51 -20.23 50.67
CA VAL A 55 -20.09 -20.89 49.51
C VAL A 55 -19.16 -22.05 49.07
N THR A 56 -19.74 -23.27 49.00
CA THR A 56 -19.03 -24.46 48.53
C THR A 56 -19.54 -24.94 47.20
N GLU A 57 -18.71 -25.65 46.45
CA GLU A 57 -19.09 -26.19 45.15
C GLU A 57 -20.27 -27.18 45.26
N GLU A 58 -20.23 -28.06 46.26
CA GLU A 58 -21.25 -29.08 46.49
C GLU A 58 -22.63 -28.46 46.71
N GLN A 59 -22.70 -27.41 47.55
CA GLN A 59 -23.95 -26.70 47.84
C GLN A 59 -24.55 -26.06 46.60
N LEU A 60 -23.69 -25.37 45.79
CA LEU A 60 -24.19 -24.73 44.56
C LEU A 60 -24.60 -25.75 43.50
N ARG A 61 -23.86 -26.86 43.38
CA ARG A 61 -24.15 -27.93 42.45
C ARG A 61 -25.52 -28.60 42.80
N GLU A 62 -25.75 -28.89 44.08
CA GLU A 62 -27.02 -29.46 44.57
C GLU A 62 -28.19 -28.52 44.32
N GLN A 63 -28.02 -27.21 44.58
CA GLN A 63 -29.02 -26.20 44.31
C GLN A 63 -29.27 -25.99 42.82
N LEU A 64 -28.23 -26.05 41.97
CA LEU A 64 -28.35 -25.94 40.52
C LEU A 64 -29.18 -27.13 39.98
N VAL A 65 -28.89 -28.37 40.41
CA VAL A 65 -29.63 -29.57 40.02
C VAL A 65 -31.09 -29.49 40.48
N ARG A 66 -31.38 -28.97 41.71
CA ARG A 66 -32.73 -28.75 42.17
C ARG A 66 -33.50 -27.70 41.36
N THR A 67 -32.84 -26.69 40.84
CA THR A 67 -33.45 -25.53 40.16
C THR A 67 -33.61 -25.75 38.65
N VAL A 68 -32.62 -26.32 38.01
CA VAL A 68 -32.52 -26.46 36.53
C VAL A 68 -32.71 -27.94 36.09
N GLY A 69 -32.37 -28.90 36.99
CA GLY A 69 -32.37 -30.32 36.67
C GLY A 69 -31.09 -30.80 35.99
N HIS A 70 -31.08 -32.12 35.63
CA HIS A 70 -30.09 -32.69 34.74
C HIS A 70 -30.59 -32.62 33.29
N GLY A 71 -29.70 -32.25 32.38
CA GLY A 71 -29.94 -32.32 30.94
C GLY A 71 -29.79 -33.77 30.41
N LEU A 72 -30.00 -33.95 29.11
CA LEU A 72 -29.78 -35.25 28.43
C LEU A 72 -28.28 -35.52 28.33
N SER A 73 -27.81 -36.62 28.94
CA SER A 73 -26.41 -37.03 28.91
C SER A 73 -25.90 -37.22 27.47
N GLY A 74 -24.80 -36.54 27.12
CA GLY A 74 -24.10 -36.76 25.86
C GLY A 74 -24.24 -35.64 24.83
N SER A 75 -24.96 -34.59 25.08
CA SER A 75 -24.99 -33.43 24.17
C SER A 75 -23.81 -32.46 24.50
N LEU A 76 -22.87 -32.34 23.60
CA LEU A 76 -21.91 -31.24 23.62
C LEU A 76 -22.66 -29.90 23.70
N PRO A 77 -22.16 -28.88 24.45
CA PRO A 77 -22.82 -27.58 24.46
C PRO A 77 -22.66 -26.91 23.10
N SER A 78 -23.57 -27.26 22.19
CA SER A 78 -23.58 -26.81 20.80
C SER A 78 -23.94 -25.32 20.65
N GLN A 79 -24.51 -24.72 21.70
CA GLN A 79 -24.97 -23.31 21.69
C GLN A 79 -23.98 -22.31 22.29
N GLY A 80 -22.80 -22.75 22.79
CA GLY A 80 -21.81 -21.85 23.40
C GLY A 80 -22.30 -21.13 24.66
N LEU A 81 -21.86 -19.91 24.89
CA LEU A 81 -22.29 -19.07 26.03
C LEU A 81 -23.73 -18.55 25.83
N THR A 82 -24.56 -18.64 26.87
CA THR A 82 -25.86 -17.98 26.84
C THR A 82 -25.75 -16.46 26.70
N PRO A 83 -26.77 -15.73 26.19
CA PRO A 83 -26.69 -14.27 26.07
C PRO A 83 -26.36 -13.57 27.39
N ARG A 84 -26.86 -14.05 28.52
CA ARG A 84 -26.56 -13.53 29.87
C ARG A 84 -25.12 -13.86 30.29
N ALA A 85 -24.63 -15.06 30.00
CA ALA A 85 -23.25 -15.42 30.31
C ALA A 85 -22.26 -14.57 29.47
N ARG A 86 -22.58 -14.30 28.21
CA ARG A 86 -21.80 -13.39 27.35
C ARG A 86 -21.80 -11.97 27.91
N SER A 87 -22.95 -11.44 28.32
CA SER A 87 -23.05 -10.13 28.96
C SER A 87 -22.24 -10.05 30.25
N ALA A 88 -22.23 -11.12 31.07
CA ALA A 88 -21.44 -11.17 32.29
C ALA A 88 -19.92 -11.14 32.00
N VAL A 89 -19.49 -11.81 30.95
CA VAL A 89 -18.09 -11.74 30.48
C VAL A 89 -17.75 -10.34 29.94
N GLU A 90 -18.65 -9.69 29.21
CA GLU A 90 -18.47 -8.29 28.76
C GLU A 90 -18.40 -7.33 29.96
N MET A 91 -19.22 -7.55 30.98
CA MET A 91 -19.10 -6.78 32.23
C MET A 91 -17.79 -7.05 32.96
N ALA A 92 -17.25 -8.27 32.93
CA ALA A 92 -15.93 -8.57 33.49
C ALA A 92 -14.81 -7.79 32.76
N VAL A 93 -14.92 -7.59 31.43
CA VAL A 93 -14.02 -6.72 30.66
C VAL A 93 -14.13 -5.27 31.16
N ALA A 94 -15.35 -4.76 31.36
CA ALA A 94 -15.59 -3.41 31.86
C ALA A 94 -15.01 -3.21 33.28
N GLU A 95 -15.16 -4.22 34.16
CA GLU A 95 -14.57 -4.17 35.49
C GLU A 95 -13.04 -4.23 35.46
N ALA A 96 -12.43 -5.05 34.59
CA ALA A 96 -10.98 -5.08 34.40
C ALA A 96 -10.45 -3.72 33.94
N MET A 97 -11.15 -3.04 33.03
CA MET A 97 -10.84 -1.66 32.62
C MET A 97 -10.96 -0.67 33.78
N ARG A 98 -12.04 -0.77 34.56
CA ARG A 98 -12.28 0.10 35.73
C ARG A 98 -11.18 0.02 36.76
N PHE A 99 -10.62 -1.18 36.99
CA PHE A 99 -9.50 -1.40 37.89
C PHE A 99 -8.12 -1.27 37.20
N ALA A 100 -8.06 -0.78 36.00
CA ALA A 100 -6.86 -0.64 35.18
C ALA A 100 -6.01 -1.93 35.14
N SER A 101 -6.67 -3.08 35.04
CA SER A 101 -6.03 -4.39 34.99
C SER A 101 -5.61 -4.72 33.57
N PRO A 102 -4.36 -5.12 33.29
CA PRO A 102 -3.89 -5.39 31.92
C PRO A 102 -4.48 -6.68 31.33
N ARG A 103 -5.07 -7.54 32.17
CA ARG A 103 -5.71 -8.80 31.79
C ARG A 103 -6.94 -9.05 32.64
N ILE A 104 -7.89 -9.82 32.08
CA ILE A 104 -9.11 -10.19 32.77
C ILE A 104 -8.80 -11.38 33.67
N GLY A 105 -8.84 -11.20 34.99
CA GLY A 105 -8.64 -12.23 35.98
C GLY A 105 -9.93 -12.88 36.47
N THR A 106 -9.82 -13.90 37.35
CA THR A 106 -10.95 -14.60 37.95
C THR A 106 -11.81 -13.68 38.82
N GLU A 107 -11.21 -12.70 39.49
CA GLU A 107 -11.87 -11.65 40.26
C GLU A 107 -12.80 -10.79 39.35
N HIS A 108 -12.37 -10.46 38.17
CA HIS A 108 -13.15 -9.66 37.25
C HIS A 108 -14.34 -10.46 36.67
N LEU A 109 -14.15 -11.78 36.43
CA LEU A 109 -15.24 -12.67 36.03
C LEU A 109 -16.31 -12.75 37.14
N LEU A 110 -15.87 -12.85 38.39
CA LEU A 110 -16.81 -12.85 39.54
C LEU A 110 -17.54 -11.50 39.66
N LEU A 111 -16.86 -10.39 39.54
CA LEU A 111 -17.49 -9.05 39.57
C LEU A 111 -18.50 -8.88 38.40
N GLY A 112 -18.19 -9.38 37.22
CA GLY A 112 -19.08 -9.36 36.06
C GLY A 112 -20.35 -10.16 36.29
N LEU A 113 -20.25 -11.32 36.91
CA LEU A 113 -21.40 -12.11 37.33
C LEU A 113 -22.27 -11.40 38.39
N LEU A 114 -21.64 -10.77 39.39
CA LEU A 114 -22.34 -10.10 40.48
C LEU A 114 -23.03 -8.79 40.11
N ARG A 115 -22.58 -8.17 39.00
CA ARG A 115 -23.11 -6.88 38.53
C ARG A 115 -24.52 -7.00 37.91
N ASP A 116 -24.82 -8.13 37.24
CA ASP A 116 -26.12 -8.46 36.72
C ASP A 116 -26.96 -9.16 37.80
N GLY A 117 -27.71 -8.39 38.59
CA GLY A 117 -28.52 -8.91 39.71
C GLY A 117 -29.61 -9.90 39.36
N GLY A 118 -29.87 -10.15 38.07
CA GLY A 118 -30.94 -11.00 37.59
C GLY A 118 -30.51 -12.38 37.05
N ASN A 119 -29.18 -12.69 37.03
CA ASN A 119 -28.66 -13.94 36.46
C ASN A 119 -28.78 -15.13 37.45
N MET A 120 -28.64 -16.37 36.93
CA MET A 120 -28.77 -17.59 37.74
C MET A 120 -27.63 -17.69 38.79
N ALA A 121 -26.43 -17.26 38.49
CA ALA A 121 -25.32 -17.28 39.46
C ALA A 121 -25.64 -16.47 40.71
N VAL A 122 -26.23 -15.28 40.60
CA VAL A 122 -26.63 -14.42 41.72
C VAL A 122 -27.76 -15.05 42.51
N ARG A 123 -28.71 -15.73 41.86
CA ARG A 123 -29.79 -16.47 42.53
C ARG A 123 -29.28 -17.65 43.35
N LEU A 124 -28.33 -18.40 42.80
CA LEU A 124 -27.69 -19.52 43.49
C LEU A 124 -26.88 -19.05 44.70
N LEU A 125 -26.14 -17.94 44.59
CA LEU A 125 -25.41 -17.34 45.70
C LEU A 125 -26.35 -16.89 46.83
N ALA A 126 -27.47 -16.24 46.49
CA ALA A 126 -28.45 -15.80 47.45
C ALA A 126 -29.13 -17.02 48.15
N ALA A 127 -29.43 -18.10 47.42
CA ALA A 127 -29.96 -19.35 47.97
C ALA A 127 -28.95 -20.09 48.88
N ALA A 128 -27.63 -19.95 48.60
CA ALA A 128 -26.56 -20.46 49.48
C ALA A 128 -26.30 -19.57 50.70
N GLY A 129 -27.06 -18.47 50.89
CA GLY A 129 -26.94 -17.58 52.02
C GLY A 129 -25.88 -16.47 51.89
N ALA A 130 -25.24 -16.37 50.73
CA ALA A 130 -24.27 -15.31 50.45
C ALA A 130 -24.97 -14.05 49.88
N ASP A 131 -24.70 -12.89 50.48
CA ASP A 131 -25.19 -11.60 49.99
C ASP A 131 -24.32 -11.12 48.80
N PRO A 132 -24.89 -11.06 47.58
CA PRO A 132 -24.12 -10.66 46.39
C PRO A 132 -23.51 -9.27 46.48
N LYS A 133 -24.14 -8.32 47.22
CA LYS A 133 -23.63 -6.94 47.37
C LYS A 133 -22.41 -6.92 48.32
N ARG A 134 -22.45 -7.69 49.42
CA ARG A 134 -21.31 -7.82 50.35
C ARG A 134 -20.14 -8.52 49.67
N LEU A 135 -20.43 -9.58 48.89
CA LEU A 135 -19.41 -10.30 48.13
C LEU A 135 -18.75 -9.39 47.08
N TYR A 136 -19.54 -8.59 46.37
CA TYR A 136 -19.00 -7.60 45.42
C TYR A 136 -18.06 -6.62 46.13
N ALA A 137 -18.49 -6.04 47.28
CA ALA A 137 -17.67 -5.10 48.02
C ALA A 137 -16.39 -5.75 48.60
N ALA A 138 -16.44 -7.03 49.00
CA ALA A 138 -15.28 -7.77 49.48
C ALA A 138 -14.26 -8.01 48.37
N VAL A 139 -14.71 -8.39 47.18
CA VAL A 139 -13.82 -8.58 46.01
C VAL A 139 -13.19 -7.26 45.58
N VAL A 140 -13.95 -6.17 45.53
CA VAL A 140 -13.43 -4.82 45.21
C VAL A 140 -12.38 -4.36 46.25
N ARG A 141 -12.65 -4.55 47.55
CA ARG A 141 -11.69 -4.23 48.59
C ARG A 141 -10.40 -5.02 48.42
N ARG A 142 -10.49 -6.31 48.11
CA ARG A 142 -9.33 -7.19 47.91
C ARG A 142 -8.51 -6.81 46.67
N ILE A 143 -9.16 -6.42 45.57
CA ILE A 143 -8.45 -5.89 44.38
C ILE A 143 -7.67 -4.63 44.77
N ASN A 144 -8.23 -3.76 45.59
CA ASN A 144 -7.58 -2.53 46.02
C ASN A 144 -6.50 -2.76 47.10
N GLU A 145 -6.64 -3.80 47.96
CA GLU A 145 -5.70 -4.14 49.04
C GLU A 145 -4.58 -5.06 48.58
N THR A 146 -4.73 -5.78 47.43
CA THR A 146 -3.66 -6.64 46.90
C THR A 146 -2.56 -5.74 46.32
N PRO A 147 -1.35 -5.67 46.92
CA PRO A 147 -0.24 -5.03 46.22
C PRO A 147 -0.03 -5.76 44.90
N ARG A 148 0.21 -5.04 43.81
CA ARG A 148 0.47 -5.56 42.45
C ARG A 148 1.76 -6.42 42.41
N THR A 149 1.72 -7.62 43.03
CA THR A 149 2.87 -8.52 43.15
C THR A 149 2.64 -9.89 42.56
N ALA A 150 2.23 -9.96 41.32
CA ALA A 150 2.20 -11.22 40.56
C ALA A 150 3.00 -11.15 39.26
N ALA A 151 4.00 -10.28 39.19
CA ALA A 151 5.01 -10.25 38.12
C ALA A 151 6.43 -10.21 38.65
N LYS A 152 6.72 -10.89 39.82
CA LYS A 152 8.05 -10.90 40.44
C LYS A 152 8.41 -12.24 41.07
N GLU A 153 8.58 -13.26 40.24
CA GLU A 153 9.38 -14.42 40.62
C GLU A 153 10.63 -14.60 39.73
N GLY A 154 11.13 -13.54 39.14
CA GLY A 154 12.36 -13.53 38.32
C GLY A 154 13.39 -12.47 38.71
N ASN A 155 13.16 -11.66 39.75
CA ASN A 155 14.12 -10.61 40.05
C ASN A 155 14.23 -10.30 41.56
N ARG A 156 14.66 -11.33 42.35
CA ARG A 156 14.83 -11.21 43.80
C ARG A 156 16.31 -11.08 44.20
N MET A 157 17.12 -10.36 43.46
CA MET A 157 18.49 -10.05 43.85
C MET A 157 18.94 -8.63 43.51
N LEU A 158 18.13 -7.63 43.67
CA LEU A 158 18.61 -6.23 43.72
C LEU A 158 17.45 -5.31 44.15
N ARG A 159 17.10 -5.31 45.44
CA ARG A 159 16.39 -4.19 46.11
C ARG A 159 16.45 -4.26 47.59
N GLU A 160 17.42 -3.64 48.15
CA GLU A 160 17.33 -2.89 49.41
C GLU A 160 17.64 -1.43 49.03
N ASN A 161 16.66 -0.57 49.08
CA ASN A 161 16.60 0.70 49.79
C ASN A 161 15.48 1.62 49.34
N GLU A 162 14.58 1.92 50.25
CA GLU A 162 13.91 3.17 50.59
C GLU A 162 12.85 3.79 49.65
N SER A 163 11.61 3.64 50.06
CA SER A 163 10.61 4.69 50.48
C SER A 163 10.28 5.87 49.57
N GLY A 164 8.97 6.03 49.31
CA GLY A 164 8.33 7.31 49.11
C GLY A 164 7.79 7.58 47.72
N LYS A 165 6.50 7.80 47.65
CA LYS A 165 5.70 8.44 46.56
C LYS A 165 6.34 8.42 45.17
N ARG A 166 6.09 7.38 44.36
CA ARG A 166 6.54 7.34 42.97
C ARG A 166 5.39 7.62 42.01
N GLY A 167 5.51 8.74 41.32
CA GLY A 167 4.78 9.05 40.10
C GLY A 167 5.08 8.04 38.99
N ARG A 168 4.26 8.02 37.98
CA ARG A 168 4.45 7.22 36.77
C ARG A 168 5.81 7.57 36.15
N GLY A 169 6.75 6.62 36.17
CA GLY A 169 8.18 6.88 35.93
C GLY A 169 8.62 6.59 34.50
N LEU A 170 9.91 6.79 34.25
CA LEU A 170 10.64 6.59 32.99
C LEU A 170 10.31 5.27 32.26
N ALA A 171 10.01 4.21 33.04
CA ALA A 171 9.68 2.88 32.51
C ALA A 171 8.33 2.81 31.75
N GLU A 172 7.44 3.81 31.87
CA GLU A 172 6.13 3.84 31.21
C GLU A 172 6.22 4.42 29.80
N PHE A 173 7.15 5.36 29.56
CA PHE A 173 7.26 6.11 28.31
C PHE A 173 8.57 5.86 27.55
N ALA A 174 9.48 5.06 28.09
CA ALA A 174 10.78 4.79 27.48
C ALA A 174 11.06 3.29 27.33
N ARG A 175 11.63 2.90 26.16
CA ARG A 175 12.14 1.55 25.91
C ARG A 175 13.64 1.53 26.12
N ASP A 176 14.15 0.59 26.92
CA ASP A 176 15.58 0.43 27.17
C ASP A 176 16.23 -0.38 26.03
N LEU A 177 16.84 0.32 25.07
CA LEU A 177 17.51 -0.30 23.92
C LEU A 177 18.75 -1.09 24.37
N THR A 178 19.48 -0.64 25.42
CA THR A 178 20.66 -1.34 25.95
C THR A 178 20.27 -2.66 26.63
N ALA A 179 19.16 -2.68 27.38
CA ALA A 179 18.63 -3.92 27.93
C ALA A 179 18.15 -4.89 26.85
N MET A 180 17.48 -4.38 25.82
CA MET A 180 17.05 -5.19 24.67
C MET A 180 18.25 -5.75 23.88
N ALA A 181 19.33 -4.96 23.73
CA ALA A 181 20.58 -5.43 23.12
C ALA A 181 21.18 -6.60 23.90
N ARG A 182 21.25 -6.50 25.23
CA ARG A 182 21.75 -7.59 26.10
C ARG A 182 20.91 -8.86 26.02
N MET A 183 19.61 -8.75 25.75
CA MET A 183 18.68 -9.87 25.56
C MET A 183 18.67 -10.41 24.11
N GLY A 184 19.45 -9.84 23.17
CA GLY A 184 19.46 -10.22 21.76
C GLY A 184 18.15 -9.94 21.02
N GLN A 185 17.37 -8.96 21.49
CA GLN A 185 16.05 -8.61 20.92
C GLN A 185 16.12 -7.55 19.81
N LEU A 186 17.27 -6.88 19.67
CA LEU A 186 17.49 -5.91 18.60
C LEU A 186 17.94 -6.59 17.32
N ASP A 187 17.65 -5.93 16.18
CA ASP A 187 18.11 -6.38 14.88
C ASP A 187 19.64 -6.14 14.72
N PRO A 188 20.35 -7.00 13.99
CA PRO A 188 21.76 -6.78 13.69
C PRO A 188 21.94 -5.53 12.81
N VAL A 189 22.83 -4.62 13.19
CA VAL A 189 23.10 -3.39 12.48
C VAL A 189 24.32 -3.59 11.56
N ILE A 190 24.16 -3.36 10.29
CA ILE A 190 25.18 -3.59 9.24
C ILE A 190 25.46 -2.30 8.49
N GLY A 191 26.76 -2.02 8.26
CA GLY A 191 27.21 -0.94 7.39
C GLY A 191 27.01 0.47 7.98
N ARG A 192 26.88 0.59 9.31
CA ARG A 192 26.71 1.88 10.02
C ARG A 192 27.82 2.18 11.03
N ASP A 193 28.95 1.49 10.92
CA ASP A 193 30.06 1.62 11.87
C ASP A 193 30.65 3.03 11.92
N THR A 194 30.70 3.74 10.80
CA THR A 194 31.19 5.11 10.72
C THR A 194 30.32 6.09 11.47
N GLU A 195 28.98 5.99 11.28
CA GLU A 195 27.99 6.84 11.95
C GLU A 195 27.92 6.54 13.46
N ILE A 196 27.95 5.26 13.84
CA ILE A 196 27.95 4.83 15.25
C ILE A 196 29.24 5.31 15.93
N THR A 197 30.40 5.10 15.33
CA THR A 197 31.68 5.58 15.86
C THR A 197 31.68 7.11 16.04
N ARG A 198 31.10 7.82 15.07
CA ARG A 198 30.95 9.28 15.15
C ARG A 198 30.00 9.70 16.28
N ALA A 199 28.91 8.96 16.49
CA ALA A 199 28.00 9.21 17.61
C ALA A 199 28.68 9.00 18.96
N VAL A 200 29.46 7.93 19.12
CA VAL A 200 30.27 7.66 20.31
C VAL A 200 31.27 8.81 20.55
N GLN A 201 32.02 9.25 19.53
CA GLN A 201 32.95 10.37 19.64
C GLN A 201 32.28 11.66 20.09
N ILE A 202 31.06 11.96 19.58
CA ILE A 202 30.32 13.16 19.97
C ILE A 202 29.83 13.05 21.41
N LEU A 203 29.27 11.90 21.81
CA LEU A 203 28.79 11.65 23.18
C LEU A 203 29.91 11.76 24.24
N SER A 204 31.17 11.49 23.87
CA SER A 204 32.34 11.61 24.75
C SER A 204 32.92 13.03 24.82
N ARG A 205 32.34 14.01 24.10
CA ARG A 205 32.79 15.42 24.17
C ARG A 205 32.34 16.10 25.45
N ARG A 206 33.11 17.10 25.87
CA ARG A 206 32.75 17.96 27.01
C ARG A 206 31.62 18.94 26.70
N THR A 207 31.56 19.41 25.46
CA THR A 207 30.55 20.33 24.92
C THR A 207 30.08 19.85 23.56
N LYS A 208 28.87 20.22 23.14
CA LYS A 208 28.21 19.74 21.90
C LYS A 208 28.20 18.21 21.85
N ASN A 209 27.83 17.59 22.96
CA ASN A 209 27.85 16.16 23.17
C ASN A 209 26.53 15.45 22.83
N ASN A 210 25.64 16.11 22.09
CA ASN A 210 24.38 15.53 21.63
C ASN A 210 24.42 15.32 20.11
N PRO A 211 24.58 14.09 19.62
CA PRO A 211 24.51 13.79 18.18
C PRO A 211 23.06 13.88 17.68
N VAL A 212 22.88 14.39 16.45
CA VAL A 212 21.62 14.31 15.71
C VAL A 212 21.84 13.57 14.41
N LEU A 213 21.15 12.47 14.23
CA LEU A 213 21.15 11.65 13.02
C LEU A 213 20.24 12.31 11.99
N ILE A 214 20.82 12.82 10.91
CA ILE A 214 20.09 13.52 9.85
C ILE A 214 20.11 12.68 8.59
N GLY A 215 18.92 12.37 8.05
CA GLY A 215 18.79 11.60 6.82
C GLY A 215 17.36 11.52 6.34
N ALA A 216 17.16 11.04 5.12
CA ALA A 216 15.84 10.79 4.57
C ALA A 216 15.04 9.76 5.43
N PRO A 217 13.71 9.74 5.37
CA PRO A 217 12.93 8.69 6.04
C PRO A 217 13.30 7.32 5.47
N GLY A 218 13.37 6.29 6.33
CA GLY A 218 13.65 4.92 5.90
C GLY A 218 15.12 4.58 5.63
N VAL A 219 16.10 5.50 5.82
CA VAL A 219 17.54 5.19 5.63
C VAL A 219 18.18 4.43 6.80
N GLY A 220 17.44 4.18 7.89
CA GLY A 220 17.95 3.43 9.05
C GLY A 220 18.57 4.31 10.14
N LYS A 221 18.05 5.51 10.40
CA LYS A 221 18.48 6.36 11.53
C LYS A 221 18.29 5.69 12.87
N THR A 222 17.18 5.03 13.10
CA THR A 222 16.87 4.28 14.33
C THR A 222 17.82 3.09 14.49
N ALA A 223 18.20 2.43 13.40
CA ALA A 223 19.19 1.34 13.42
C ALA A 223 20.57 1.81 13.93
N VAL A 224 21.00 3.06 13.62
CA VAL A 224 22.24 3.62 14.19
C VAL A 224 22.15 3.75 15.71
N ALA A 225 21.00 4.16 16.26
CA ALA A 225 20.79 4.21 17.71
C ALA A 225 20.77 2.79 18.33
N GLU A 226 20.15 1.83 17.68
CA GLU A 226 20.16 0.42 18.11
C GLU A 226 21.58 -0.17 18.08
N GLY A 227 22.38 0.13 17.03
CA GLY A 227 23.78 -0.26 16.95
C GLY A 227 24.66 0.39 18.03
N LEU A 228 24.38 1.64 18.38
CA LEU A 228 25.02 2.28 19.54
C LEU A 228 24.67 1.54 20.86
N ALA A 229 23.40 1.14 21.05
CA ALA A 229 22.99 0.35 22.20
C ALA A 229 23.67 -1.02 22.25
N GLN A 230 23.85 -1.67 21.08
CA GLN A 230 24.57 -2.95 20.98
C GLN A 230 26.06 -2.78 21.36
N LYS A 231 26.74 -1.74 20.86
CA LYS A 231 28.15 -1.44 21.23
C LYS A 231 28.30 -1.12 22.71
N ILE A 232 27.34 -0.38 23.30
CA ILE A 232 27.35 -0.15 24.78
C ILE A 232 27.14 -1.48 25.51
N ALA A 233 26.23 -2.31 25.08
CA ALA A 233 25.95 -3.61 25.72
C ALA A 233 27.14 -4.61 25.64
N ALA A 234 27.91 -4.54 24.52
CA ALA A 234 29.11 -5.32 24.28
C ALA A 234 30.37 -4.75 24.92
N ALA A 235 30.28 -3.60 25.61
CA ALA A 235 31.42 -2.85 26.14
C ALA A 235 32.46 -2.42 25.07
N GLU A 236 32.05 -2.21 23.84
CA GLU A 236 32.87 -1.73 22.72
C GLU A 236 32.85 -0.19 22.60
N VAL A 237 32.79 0.49 23.72
CA VAL A 237 32.73 1.95 23.84
C VAL A 237 33.73 2.43 24.89
N PRO A 238 34.14 3.73 24.88
CA PRO A 238 35.01 4.28 25.95
C PRO A 238 34.37 4.15 27.34
N ASP A 239 35.23 4.07 28.39
CA ASP A 239 34.84 3.86 29.77
C ASP A 239 33.71 4.77 30.25
N GLU A 240 33.67 6.03 29.78
CA GLU A 240 32.63 7.00 30.11
C GLU A 240 31.22 6.61 29.66
N LEU A 241 31.09 5.69 28.69
CA LEU A 241 29.84 5.23 28.10
C LEU A 241 29.48 3.78 28.48
N MET A 242 30.41 3.00 29.14
CA MET A 242 30.18 1.58 29.42
C MET A 242 28.97 1.34 30.34
N ASP A 243 28.79 2.22 31.33
CA ASP A 243 27.71 2.11 32.33
C ASP A 243 26.42 2.85 31.88
N LYS A 244 26.42 3.43 30.69
CA LYS A 244 25.25 4.18 30.21
C LYS A 244 24.16 3.26 29.65
N ARG A 245 22.92 3.72 29.80
CA ARG A 245 21.73 3.10 29.24
C ARG A 245 21.13 4.00 28.18
N LEU A 246 20.90 3.49 27.00
CA LEU A 246 20.21 4.20 25.92
C LEU A 246 18.72 3.90 25.99
N LEU A 247 17.93 4.93 26.29
CA LEU A 247 16.47 4.84 26.41
C LEU A 247 15.80 5.56 25.25
N SER A 248 15.01 4.85 24.46
CA SER A 248 14.16 5.44 23.40
C SER A 248 12.88 5.97 24.01
N LEU A 249 12.64 7.27 23.89
CA LEU A 249 11.47 7.94 24.44
C LEU A 249 10.35 8.03 23.41
N ASP A 250 9.16 7.59 23.77
CA ASP A 250 7.93 7.75 22.99
C ASP A 250 7.19 9.03 23.39
N LEU A 251 7.39 10.09 22.62
CA LEU A 251 6.75 11.40 22.85
C LEU A 251 5.24 11.34 22.59
N SER A 252 4.79 10.53 21.65
CA SER A 252 3.38 10.37 21.33
C SER A 252 2.61 9.75 22.48
N ALA A 253 3.21 8.75 23.14
CA ALA A 253 2.66 8.14 24.36
C ALA A 253 2.61 9.12 25.54
N MET A 254 3.55 10.07 25.61
CA MET A 254 3.54 11.12 26.65
C MET A 254 2.45 12.15 26.46
N VAL A 255 2.08 12.48 25.23
CA VAL A 255 0.98 13.40 24.90
C VAL A 255 -0.36 12.70 25.04
N ALA A 256 -0.42 11.40 24.75
CA ALA A 256 -1.66 10.64 24.80
C ALA A 256 -2.27 10.65 26.22
N GLY A 257 -3.55 11.00 26.31
CA GLY A 257 -4.30 11.06 27.57
C GLY A 257 -4.08 12.31 28.43
N THR A 258 -3.34 13.31 27.95
CA THR A 258 -3.30 14.65 28.62
C THR A 258 -4.47 15.49 28.14
N LYS A 259 -5.27 16.00 29.06
CA LYS A 259 -6.38 16.93 28.76
C LYS A 259 -5.95 18.39 28.76
N TYR A 260 -4.88 18.71 29.47
CA TYR A 260 -4.39 20.08 29.66
C TYR A 260 -2.89 20.17 29.40
N ARG A 261 -2.45 21.29 28.87
CA ARG A 261 -1.05 21.62 28.56
C ARG A 261 -0.12 21.41 29.77
N GLY A 262 -0.55 21.75 30.98
CA GLY A 262 0.24 21.60 32.21
C GLY A 262 0.58 20.15 32.56
N GLU A 263 -0.30 19.20 32.26
CA GLU A 263 -0.07 17.80 32.55
C GLU A 263 1.09 17.20 31.74
N PHE A 264 1.22 17.57 30.46
CA PHE A 264 2.35 17.15 29.63
C PHE A 264 3.67 17.78 30.12
N GLU A 265 3.64 19.10 30.43
CA GLU A 265 4.83 19.79 30.97
C GLU A 265 5.31 19.16 32.29
N GLU A 266 4.38 18.79 33.18
CA GLU A 266 4.70 18.08 34.44
C GLU A 266 5.29 16.68 34.18
N ARG A 267 4.75 15.92 33.21
CA ARG A 267 5.30 14.60 32.84
C ARG A 267 6.72 14.72 32.31
N VAL A 268 6.99 15.69 31.40
CA VAL A 268 8.33 15.92 30.86
C VAL A 268 9.30 16.33 31.97
N LYS A 269 8.90 17.23 32.86
CA LYS A 269 9.73 17.64 34.04
C LYS A 269 10.04 16.47 34.95
N ALA A 270 9.02 15.65 35.29
CA ALA A 270 9.22 14.49 36.17
C ALA A 270 10.18 13.46 35.52
N LEU A 271 10.06 13.24 34.19
CA LEU A 271 10.97 12.37 33.44
C LEU A 271 12.41 12.90 33.46
N LEU A 272 12.61 14.20 33.22
CA LEU A 272 13.93 14.82 33.28
C LEU A 272 14.57 14.75 34.69
N ASP A 273 13.77 14.92 35.74
CA ASP A 273 14.27 14.79 37.09
C ASP A 273 14.63 13.34 37.46
N GLU A 274 13.99 12.36 36.86
CA GLU A 274 14.36 10.94 37.00
C GLU A 274 15.66 10.63 36.26
N VAL A 275 15.80 11.09 35.00
CA VAL A 275 17.02 10.96 34.18
C VAL A 275 18.22 11.61 34.89
N ARG A 276 18.04 12.79 35.51
CA ARG A 276 19.09 13.46 36.30
C ARG A 276 19.49 12.65 37.52
N ARG A 277 18.52 12.07 38.21
CA ARG A 277 18.80 11.25 39.43
C ARG A 277 19.54 9.96 39.08
N GLU A 278 19.20 9.31 37.98
CA GLU A 278 19.90 8.10 37.52
C GLU A 278 21.32 8.41 37.02
N GLY A 279 21.53 9.53 36.35
CA GLY A 279 22.85 10.00 35.91
C GLY A 279 23.54 9.17 34.84
N ASN A 280 23.07 7.95 34.58
CA ASN A 280 23.63 7.00 33.61
C ASN A 280 22.74 6.83 32.33
N VAL A 281 21.79 7.72 32.08
CA VAL A 281 20.83 7.63 30.99
C VAL A 281 21.25 8.52 29.81
N ILE A 282 21.17 7.97 28.62
CA ILE A 282 21.19 8.69 27.34
C ILE A 282 19.80 8.54 26.72
N LEU A 283 19.15 9.64 26.36
CA LEU A 283 17.85 9.62 25.71
C LEU A 283 18.01 9.54 24.20
N PHE A 284 17.32 8.61 23.55
CA PHE A 284 17.12 8.61 22.12
C PHE A 284 15.74 9.20 21.80
N LEU A 285 15.74 10.24 20.96
CA LEU A 285 14.55 10.95 20.52
C LEU A 285 14.39 10.77 19.02
N ASP A 286 13.51 9.85 18.63
CA ASP A 286 13.11 9.77 17.21
C ASP A 286 12.19 10.95 16.89
N GLU A 287 12.25 11.45 15.66
CA GLU A 287 11.54 12.67 15.25
C GLU A 287 11.78 13.87 16.18
N LEU A 288 13.06 14.18 16.45
CA LEU A 288 13.48 15.28 17.35
C LEU A 288 12.74 16.60 17.08
N HIS A 289 12.31 16.85 15.86
CA HIS A 289 11.56 18.04 15.47
C HIS A 289 10.19 18.17 16.14
N THR A 290 9.58 17.06 16.57
CA THR A 290 8.27 17.06 17.27
C THR A 290 8.34 17.79 18.60
N ILE A 291 9.51 17.79 19.26
CA ILE A 291 9.73 18.49 20.50
C ILE A 291 9.79 20.01 20.31
N VAL A 292 10.33 20.46 19.15
CA VAL A 292 10.62 21.86 18.86
C VAL A 292 9.50 22.49 18.03
N GLY A 293 8.83 21.71 17.21
CA GLY A 293 7.87 22.18 16.19
C GLY A 293 6.40 22.16 16.61
N ALA A 294 6.07 21.59 17.74
CA ALA A 294 4.68 21.48 18.21
C ALA A 294 3.99 22.82 18.54
N GLY A 295 4.71 23.96 18.40
CA GLY A 295 4.24 25.29 18.78
C GLY A 295 3.68 26.19 17.68
N SER A 296 3.51 25.72 16.43
CA SER A 296 3.04 26.58 15.33
C SER A 296 1.51 26.67 15.18
N ALA A 297 0.73 25.84 15.87
CA ALA A 297 -0.72 26.00 16.01
C ALA A 297 -1.01 26.65 17.36
N GLU A 298 -1.93 27.61 17.43
CA GLU A 298 -2.37 28.25 18.68
C GLU A 298 -2.76 27.19 19.72
N GLY A 299 -1.90 26.97 20.73
CA GLY A 299 -2.11 25.98 21.80
C GLY A 299 -1.13 24.78 21.84
N ALA A 300 -0.18 24.65 20.91
CA ALA A 300 0.76 23.56 20.90
C ALA A 300 1.91 23.72 21.93
N VAL A 301 2.34 22.61 22.52
CA VAL A 301 3.27 22.54 23.64
C VAL A 301 4.71 22.67 23.17
N ASP A 302 5.44 23.68 23.64
CA ASP A 302 6.87 23.82 23.36
C ASP A 302 7.70 23.10 24.43
N ALA A 303 7.86 21.78 24.27
CA ALA A 303 8.71 20.96 25.13
C ALA A 303 10.19 21.37 25.04
N ALA A 304 10.59 22.08 23.97
CA ALA A 304 11.95 22.58 23.82
C ALA A 304 12.32 23.54 24.95
N ASN A 305 11.40 24.39 25.42
CA ASN A 305 11.68 25.33 26.51
C ASN A 305 11.98 24.63 27.85
N ILE A 306 11.49 23.41 28.05
CA ILE A 306 11.79 22.58 29.24
C ILE A 306 13.13 21.87 29.09
N LEU A 307 13.48 21.44 27.87
CA LEU A 307 14.73 20.70 27.58
C LEU A 307 15.95 21.62 27.45
N LYS A 308 15.79 22.83 26.90
CA LYS A 308 16.87 23.81 26.66
C LYS A 308 17.75 24.07 27.90
N PRO A 309 17.19 24.27 29.12
CA PRO A 309 18.03 24.49 30.33
C PRO A 309 18.85 23.26 30.69
N ALA A 310 18.29 22.05 30.59
CA ALA A 310 18.96 20.81 30.91
C ALA A 310 20.09 20.48 29.92
N LEU A 311 19.83 20.64 28.60
CA LEU A 311 20.83 20.54 27.56
C LEU A 311 21.91 21.63 27.70
N GLY A 312 21.51 22.84 28.16
CA GLY A 312 22.38 23.99 28.39
C GLY A 312 23.42 23.70 29.45
N ARG A 313 23.06 23.06 30.54
CA ARG A 313 23.94 22.73 31.68
C ARG A 313 24.70 21.42 31.51
N GLY A 314 24.44 20.66 30.43
CA GLY A 314 25.07 19.35 30.17
C GLY A 314 24.57 18.24 31.09
N GLU A 315 23.41 18.45 31.76
CA GLU A 315 22.79 17.51 32.66
C GLU A 315 22.07 16.35 31.91
N LEU A 316 21.85 16.53 30.62
CA LEU A 316 21.14 15.60 29.75
C LEU A 316 21.99 15.28 28.52
N ARG A 317 22.14 13.99 28.21
CA ARG A 317 22.71 13.51 26.95
C ARG A 317 21.58 12.99 26.06
N VAL A 318 21.52 13.48 24.82
CA VAL A 318 20.46 13.16 23.87
C VAL A 318 21.08 12.73 22.53
N VAL A 319 20.55 11.66 21.97
CA VAL A 319 20.74 11.29 20.56
C VAL A 319 19.42 11.58 19.85
N GLY A 320 19.42 12.51 18.89
CA GLY A 320 18.22 12.85 18.12
C GLY A 320 18.24 12.19 16.74
N ALA A 321 17.07 11.93 16.17
CA ALA A 321 16.93 11.57 14.76
C ALA A 321 15.88 12.49 14.10
N THR A 322 16.16 12.95 12.87
CA THR A 322 15.26 13.84 12.12
C THR A 322 15.61 13.87 10.63
N THR A 323 14.79 14.49 9.81
CA THR A 323 15.13 14.76 8.40
C THR A 323 15.93 16.05 8.24
N LEU A 324 16.63 16.22 7.11
CA LEU A 324 17.40 17.42 6.82
C LEU A 324 16.52 18.68 6.75
N ALA A 325 15.32 18.55 6.18
CA ALA A 325 14.38 19.68 6.06
C ALA A 325 13.89 20.16 7.44
N GLU A 326 13.54 19.22 8.31
CA GLU A 326 13.08 19.49 9.67
C GLU A 326 14.21 20.00 10.57
N TYR A 327 15.44 19.45 10.42
CA TYR A 327 16.61 19.95 11.11
C TYR A 327 16.84 21.45 10.82
N ARG A 328 16.86 21.82 9.53
CA ARG A 328 17.01 23.22 9.09
C ARG A 328 15.88 24.12 9.58
N ARG A 329 14.65 23.60 9.57
CA ARG A 329 13.46 24.39 9.94
C ARG A 329 13.36 24.65 11.43
N TYR A 330 13.70 23.68 12.27
CA TYR A 330 13.40 23.68 13.70
C TYR A 330 14.63 23.74 14.60
N ILE A 331 15.75 23.12 14.24
CA ILE A 331 16.96 23.04 15.08
C ILE A 331 17.97 24.12 14.71
N GLU A 332 18.30 24.26 13.43
CA GLU A 332 19.30 25.21 12.94
C GLU A 332 18.87 26.68 13.14
N LYS A 333 17.57 26.98 13.12
CA LYS A 333 17.04 28.33 13.38
C LYS A 333 17.09 28.71 14.86
N ASP A 334 17.20 27.75 15.76
CA ASP A 334 17.28 28.01 17.21
C ASP A 334 18.74 27.97 17.68
N ALA A 335 19.34 29.12 17.87
CA ALA A 335 20.74 29.29 18.27
C ALA A 335 21.12 28.57 19.56
N ALA A 336 20.16 28.31 20.47
CA ALA A 336 20.40 27.57 21.71
C ALA A 336 20.54 26.08 21.46
N LEU A 337 19.72 25.50 20.53
CA LEU A 337 19.77 24.11 20.15
C LEU A 337 20.94 23.82 19.20
N GLU A 338 21.18 24.67 18.20
CA GLU A 338 22.28 24.52 17.24
C GLU A 338 23.64 24.40 17.93
N ARG A 339 23.87 25.17 18.99
CA ARG A 339 25.12 25.12 19.78
C ARG A 339 25.27 23.87 20.62
N ARG A 340 24.22 23.05 20.79
CA ARG A 340 24.22 21.86 21.64
C ARG A 340 24.18 20.55 20.86
N PHE A 341 23.61 20.59 19.67
CA PHE A 341 23.50 19.44 18.81
C PHE A 341 24.61 19.40 17.75
N GLN A 342 25.10 18.20 17.44
CA GLN A 342 26.08 17.97 16.39
C GLN A 342 25.49 17.05 15.32
N PRO A 343 25.33 17.51 14.07
CA PRO A 343 24.75 16.70 13.02
C PRO A 343 25.67 15.56 12.57
N ILE A 344 25.07 14.41 12.31
CA ILE A 344 25.65 13.23 11.65
C ILE A 344 24.75 12.89 10.48
N THR A 345 25.28 12.96 9.27
CA THR A 345 24.51 12.61 8.07
C THR A 345 24.45 11.09 7.91
N VAL A 346 23.25 10.55 7.86
CA VAL A 346 22.97 9.14 7.57
C VAL A 346 22.48 9.02 6.15
N GLY A 347 23.34 8.52 5.26
CA GLY A 347 23.03 8.33 3.84
C GLY A 347 22.26 7.05 3.57
N GLU A 348 21.69 6.95 2.35
CA GLU A 348 21.13 5.71 1.84
C GLU A 348 22.23 4.65 1.69
N PRO A 349 22.03 3.39 2.15
CA PRO A 349 23.01 2.34 2.00
C PRO A 349 23.21 1.96 0.52
N THR A 350 24.40 1.41 0.19
CA THR A 350 24.64 0.82 -1.12
C THR A 350 23.81 -0.45 -1.32
N GLU A 351 23.66 -0.90 -2.57
CA GLU A 351 22.93 -2.15 -2.86
C GLU A 351 23.52 -3.34 -2.12
N GLU A 352 24.84 -3.43 -2.05
CA GLU A 352 25.55 -4.49 -1.33
C GLU A 352 25.26 -4.46 0.17
N GLN A 353 25.27 -3.27 0.78
CA GLN A 353 24.92 -3.08 2.18
C GLN A 353 23.45 -3.39 2.43
N ALA A 354 22.55 -2.95 1.56
CA ALA A 354 21.13 -3.25 1.66
C ALA A 354 20.85 -4.77 1.57
N LEU A 355 21.52 -5.46 0.65
CA LEU A 355 21.42 -6.92 0.53
C LEU A 355 21.94 -7.63 1.79
N ALA A 356 23.07 -7.15 2.36
CA ALA A 356 23.59 -7.69 3.61
C ALA A 356 22.62 -7.48 4.78
N ILE A 357 21.95 -6.32 4.85
CA ILE A 357 20.90 -6.02 5.85
C ILE A 357 19.72 -7.00 5.68
N LEU A 358 19.21 -7.18 4.47
CA LEU A 358 18.11 -8.10 4.22
C LEU A 358 18.46 -9.54 4.59
N ARG A 359 19.68 -10.00 4.26
CA ARG A 359 20.19 -11.33 4.67
C ARG A 359 20.21 -11.51 6.18
N ALA A 360 20.59 -10.49 6.92
CA ALA A 360 20.61 -10.53 8.37
C ALA A 360 19.19 -10.51 8.99
N LEU A 361 18.24 -9.86 8.36
CA LEU A 361 16.85 -9.81 8.80
C LEU A 361 16.05 -11.07 8.41
N ARG A 362 16.46 -11.76 7.33
CA ARG A 362 15.78 -12.94 6.76
C ARG A 362 15.32 -13.97 7.80
N PRO A 363 16.15 -14.42 8.77
CA PRO A 363 15.73 -15.48 9.69
C PRO A 363 14.51 -15.09 10.55
N ARG A 364 14.39 -13.79 10.88
CA ARG A 364 13.24 -13.27 11.66
C ARG A 364 11.96 -13.27 10.82
N TYR A 365 12.04 -12.82 9.56
CA TYR A 365 10.91 -12.81 8.64
C TYR A 365 10.49 -14.23 8.24
N GLU A 366 11.44 -15.12 8.00
CA GLU A 366 11.17 -16.56 7.76
C GLU A 366 10.44 -17.21 8.94
N SER A 367 10.87 -16.92 10.17
CA SER A 367 10.21 -17.39 11.39
C SER A 367 8.80 -16.83 11.55
N HIS A 368 8.60 -15.52 11.28
CA HIS A 368 7.31 -14.85 11.39
C HIS A 368 6.30 -15.38 10.38
N HIS A 369 6.70 -15.48 9.11
CA HIS A 369 5.81 -15.92 8.02
C HIS A 369 5.76 -17.44 7.87
N ARG A 370 6.68 -18.20 8.49
CA ARG A 370 6.84 -19.65 8.37
C ARG A 370 7.09 -20.10 6.93
N LEU A 371 7.91 -19.35 6.22
CA LEU A 371 8.31 -19.54 4.84
C LEU A 371 9.83 -19.48 4.73
N LYS A 372 10.37 -19.91 3.57
CA LYS A 372 11.76 -19.65 3.20
C LYS A 372 11.83 -18.48 2.23
N ILE A 373 12.89 -17.68 2.31
CA ILE A 373 13.15 -16.56 1.40
C ILE A 373 14.46 -16.84 0.67
N SER A 374 14.40 -16.90 -0.66
CA SER A 374 15.58 -17.19 -1.47
C SER A 374 16.54 -15.99 -1.55
N ASP A 375 17.81 -16.23 -1.86
CA ASP A 375 18.78 -15.15 -2.08
C ASP A 375 18.43 -14.31 -3.31
N GLU A 376 17.82 -14.93 -4.33
CA GLU A 376 17.33 -14.28 -5.54
C GLU A 376 16.19 -13.30 -5.20
N ALA A 377 15.27 -13.68 -4.29
CA ALA A 377 14.21 -12.78 -3.82
C ALA A 377 14.77 -11.56 -3.09
N LEU A 378 15.80 -11.74 -2.25
CA LEU A 378 16.46 -10.63 -1.56
C LEU A 378 17.17 -9.69 -2.55
N ALA A 379 17.89 -10.25 -3.52
CA ALA A 379 18.55 -9.47 -4.58
C ALA A 379 17.50 -8.71 -5.43
N ALA A 380 16.41 -9.38 -5.80
CA ALA A 380 15.30 -8.77 -6.51
C ALA A 380 14.65 -7.63 -5.69
N ALA A 381 14.43 -7.82 -4.38
CA ALA A 381 13.86 -6.79 -3.52
C ALA A 381 14.72 -5.50 -3.52
N VAL A 382 16.04 -5.63 -3.47
CA VAL A 382 16.96 -4.47 -3.53
C VAL A 382 16.95 -3.84 -4.92
N THR A 383 17.17 -4.63 -5.97
CA THR A 383 17.32 -4.13 -7.34
C THR A 383 16.02 -3.53 -7.87
N LEU A 384 14.90 -4.24 -7.70
CA LEU A 384 13.59 -3.76 -8.19
C LEU A 384 13.10 -2.55 -7.39
N SER A 385 13.30 -2.52 -6.05
CA SER A 385 12.93 -1.35 -5.26
C SER A 385 13.72 -0.11 -5.66
N ARG A 386 15.03 -0.24 -5.95
CA ARG A 386 15.85 0.87 -6.40
C ARG A 386 15.41 1.39 -7.77
N ARG A 387 15.07 0.47 -8.68
CA ARG A 387 14.68 0.79 -10.05
C ARG A 387 13.27 1.37 -10.18
N TYR A 388 12.31 0.81 -9.44
CA TYR A 388 10.89 1.10 -9.63
C TYR A 388 10.26 1.94 -8.52
N ILE A 389 10.84 1.98 -7.30
CA ILE A 389 10.30 2.73 -6.17
C ILE A 389 11.21 3.92 -5.86
N THR A 390 10.95 5.06 -6.51
CA THR A 390 11.79 6.28 -6.42
C THR A 390 11.42 7.18 -5.24
N GLY A 391 10.21 7.06 -4.69
CA GLY A 391 9.71 7.90 -3.59
C GLY A 391 10.13 7.47 -2.18
N ARG A 392 10.84 6.33 -2.03
CA ARG A 392 11.33 5.78 -0.76
C ARG A 392 12.80 5.41 -0.86
N PHE A 393 13.46 5.21 0.29
CA PHE A 393 14.90 4.94 0.37
C PHE A 393 15.19 3.52 0.87
N LEU A 394 16.35 3.00 0.48
CA LEU A 394 16.89 1.77 1.05
C LEU A 394 17.35 2.01 2.50
N PRO A 395 17.28 0.99 3.38
CA PRO A 395 16.82 -0.38 3.16
C PRO A 395 15.30 -0.56 3.29
N ASP A 396 14.57 0.41 3.81
CA ASP A 396 13.17 0.33 4.21
C ASP A 396 12.25 -0.20 3.10
N LYS A 397 12.35 0.38 1.89
CA LYS A 397 11.56 -0.06 0.73
C LYS A 397 11.83 -1.52 0.32
N ALA A 398 13.04 -2.02 0.51
CA ALA A 398 13.39 -3.40 0.17
C ALA A 398 12.94 -4.38 1.27
N VAL A 399 12.98 -3.95 2.53
CA VAL A 399 12.43 -4.71 3.67
C VAL A 399 10.91 -4.83 3.54
N ASP A 400 10.21 -3.74 3.24
CA ASP A 400 8.77 -3.74 3.02
C ASP A 400 8.37 -4.69 1.87
N LEU A 401 9.13 -4.68 0.76
CA LEU A 401 8.88 -5.60 -0.37
C LEU A 401 9.06 -7.06 0.02
N MET A 402 10.11 -7.39 0.77
CA MET A 402 10.37 -8.73 1.27
C MET A 402 9.23 -9.19 2.20
N ASP A 403 8.78 -8.33 3.10
CA ASP A 403 7.70 -8.61 4.05
C ASP A 403 6.36 -8.85 3.34
N GLU A 404 6.01 -7.96 2.41
CA GLU A 404 4.75 -8.07 1.65
C GLU A 404 4.76 -9.26 0.70
N ALA A 405 5.89 -9.56 0.04
CA ALA A 405 6.02 -10.76 -0.80
C ALA A 405 5.83 -12.04 0.03
N ALA A 406 6.45 -12.11 1.21
CA ALA A 406 6.26 -13.22 2.13
C ALA A 406 4.79 -13.33 2.63
N SER A 407 4.17 -12.21 2.94
CA SER A 407 2.75 -12.16 3.32
C SER A 407 1.82 -12.62 2.19
N ARG A 408 2.08 -12.20 0.95
CA ARG A 408 1.31 -12.58 -0.24
C ARG A 408 1.40 -14.09 -0.52
N VAL A 409 2.60 -14.65 -0.48
CA VAL A 409 2.82 -16.09 -0.64
C VAL A 409 2.08 -16.88 0.45
N ARG A 410 2.07 -16.38 1.69
CA ARG A 410 1.29 -16.98 2.79
C ARG A 410 -0.22 -16.87 2.58
N MET A 411 -0.74 -15.75 2.10
CA MET A 411 -2.18 -15.55 1.84
C MET A 411 -2.69 -16.39 0.66
N GLY A 412 -1.88 -16.59 -0.38
CA GLY A 412 -2.19 -17.47 -1.51
C GLY A 412 -2.33 -18.97 -1.13
N THR A 413 -2.19 -19.30 0.15
CA THR A 413 -2.25 -20.65 0.69
C THR A 413 -3.62 -21.07 1.23
N ARG A 414 -4.72 -20.46 0.82
CA ARG A 414 -6.01 -21.09 1.15
C ARG A 414 -6.08 -22.44 0.46
N PRO A 415 -6.32 -23.52 1.23
CA PRO A 415 -6.54 -24.83 0.64
C PRO A 415 -7.79 -24.74 -0.24
N ASP A 416 -7.61 -24.72 -1.53
CA ASP A 416 -8.67 -24.63 -2.51
C ASP A 416 -8.40 -25.64 -3.61
N SER A 417 -9.27 -26.68 -3.68
CA SER A 417 -9.28 -27.61 -4.79
C SER A 417 -10.66 -27.62 -5.44
N PRO A 418 -10.77 -27.95 -6.73
CA PRO A 418 -12.07 -28.13 -7.39
C PRO A 418 -12.95 -29.15 -6.67
N GLU A 419 -12.32 -30.19 -6.09
CA GLU A 419 -13.00 -31.23 -5.32
C GLU A 419 -13.55 -30.68 -4.00
N LEU A 420 -12.77 -29.88 -3.26
CA LEU A 420 -13.22 -29.22 -2.04
C LEU A 420 -14.43 -28.31 -2.29
N ARG A 421 -14.37 -27.49 -3.35
CA ARG A 421 -15.49 -26.65 -3.74
C ARG A 421 -16.75 -27.45 -4.10
N ALA A 422 -16.57 -28.56 -4.80
CA ALA A 422 -17.68 -29.42 -5.15
C ALA A 422 -18.34 -30.09 -3.92
N MET A 423 -17.53 -30.47 -2.91
CA MET A 423 -18.04 -31.02 -1.65
C MET A 423 -18.77 -29.96 -0.83
N GLU A 424 -18.22 -28.75 -0.74
CA GLU A 424 -18.86 -27.62 -0.05
C GLU A 424 -20.17 -27.20 -0.73
N ALA A 425 -20.22 -27.18 -2.07
CA ALA A 425 -21.43 -26.89 -2.82
C ALA A 425 -22.52 -27.94 -2.58
N LYS A 426 -22.16 -29.23 -2.58
CA LYS A 426 -23.11 -30.32 -2.25
C LYS A 426 -23.62 -30.24 -0.81
N ALA A 427 -22.74 -29.90 0.15
CA ALA A 427 -23.15 -29.70 1.54
C ALA A 427 -24.13 -28.53 1.68
N ALA A 428 -23.90 -27.43 0.98
CA ALA A 428 -24.80 -26.24 0.99
C ALA A 428 -26.13 -26.51 0.26
N GLU A 429 -26.13 -27.38 -0.75
CA GLU A 429 -27.36 -27.82 -1.42
C GLU A 429 -28.20 -28.74 -0.50
N ALA A 430 -27.55 -29.75 0.12
CA ALA A 430 -28.19 -30.61 1.08
C ALA A 430 -28.75 -29.84 2.29
N GLU A 431 -28.10 -28.80 2.77
CA GLU A 431 -28.61 -27.92 3.85
C GLU A 431 -29.85 -27.16 3.42
N ARG A 432 -29.89 -26.64 2.19
CA ARG A 432 -31.07 -25.94 1.64
C ARG A 432 -32.24 -26.89 1.48
N ASP A 433 -32.02 -28.08 0.91
CA ASP A 433 -33.04 -29.08 0.68
C ASP A 433 -33.57 -29.64 2.00
N ARG A 434 -32.73 -29.81 3.01
CA ARG A 434 -33.12 -30.17 4.38
C ARG A 434 -34.06 -29.11 4.99
N ALA A 435 -33.72 -27.82 4.83
CA ALA A 435 -34.56 -26.75 5.33
C ALA A 435 -35.93 -26.75 4.64
N ALA A 436 -35.98 -27.02 3.32
CA ALA A 436 -37.23 -27.17 2.57
C ALA A 436 -38.05 -28.38 3.04
N ALA A 437 -37.43 -29.56 3.23
CA ALA A 437 -38.07 -30.76 3.72
C ALA A 437 -38.67 -30.59 5.15
N VAL A 438 -37.98 -29.81 6.01
CA VAL A 438 -38.51 -29.47 7.35
C VAL A 438 -39.71 -28.55 7.23
N ALA A 439 -39.75 -27.59 6.32
CA ALA A 439 -40.89 -26.71 6.08
C ALA A 439 -42.09 -27.48 5.53
N GLU A 440 -41.87 -28.52 4.74
CA GLU A 440 -42.86 -29.44 4.21
C GLU A 440 -43.26 -30.51 5.22
N GLN A 441 -42.75 -30.53 6.46
CA GLN A 441 -42.96 -31.51 7.52
C GLN A 441 -42.56 -32.96 7.13
N ASN A 442 -41.73 -33.10 6.15
CA ASN A 442 -41.20 -34.41 5.72
C ASN A 442 -39.91 -34.76 6.49
N TYR A 443 -40.10 -35.26 7.71
CA TYR A 443 -38.97 -35.51 8.63
C TYR A 443 -38.05 -36.66 8.21
N GLU A 444 -38.58 -37.68 7.46
CA GLU A 444 -37.74 -38.78 6.93
C GLU A 444 -36.75 -38.24 5.89
N ARG A 445 -37.23 -37.42 4.95
CA ARG A 445 -36.37 -36.79 3.94
C ARG A 445 -35.37 -35.81 4.57
N ALA A 446 -35.80 -35.07 5.58
CA ALA A 446 -34.95 -34.16 6.33
C ALA A 446 -33.83 -34.90 7.09
N ALA A 447 -34.09 -36.12 7.61
CA ALA A 447 -33.09 -36.95 8.27
C ALA A 447 -32.05 -37.47 7.27
N MET A 448 -32.49 -37.98 6.10
CA MET A 448 -31.56 -38.42 5.02
C MET A 448 -30.66 -37.28 4.53
N LEU A 449 -31.23 -36.09 4.31
CA LEU A 449 -30.46 -34.94 3.84
C LEU A 449 -29.48 -34.42 4.88
N ARG A 450 -29.80 -34.55 6.18
CA ARG A 450 -28.88 -34.27 7.28
C ARG A 450 -27.68 -35.21 7.25
N ASP A 451 -27.90 -36.48 7.00
CA ASP A 451 -26.80 -37.44 6.97
C ASP A 451 -25.90 -37.23 5.73
N VAL A 452 -26.48 -36.82 4.59
CA VAL A 452 -25.74 -36.40 3.39
C VAL A 452 -24.92 -35.13 3.66
N GLU A 453 -25.54 -34.11 4.28
CA GLU A 453 -24.88 -32.87 4.67
C GLU A 453 -23.65 -33.14 5.58
N HIS A 454 -23.86 -34.01 6.60
CA HIS A 454 -22.83 -34.37 7.56
C HIS A 454 -21.66 -35.09 6.86
N SER A 455 -21.94 -36.08 6.02
CA SER A 455 -20.95 -36.83 5.26
C SER A 455 -20.15 -35.92 4.31
N CYS A 456 -20.81 -34.99 3.59
CA CYS A 456 -20.13 -34.05 2.71
C CYS A 456 -19.24 -33.06 3.49
N ARG A 457 -19.69 -32.59 4.68
CA ARG A 457 -18.88 -31.72 5.54
C ARG A 457 -17.67 -32.44 6.13
N GLU A 458 -17.80 -33.68 6.56
CA GLU A 458 -16.69 -34.48 7.06
C GLU A 458 -15.64 -34.73 5.94
N GLN A 459 -16.08 -35.08 4.75
CA GLN A 459 -15.20 -35.26 3.60
C GLN A 459 -14.50 -33.97 3.23
N ALA A 460 -15.21 -32.83 3.22
CA ALA A 460 -14.62 -31.51 2.98
C ALA A 460 -13.57 -31.13 4.04
N GLU A 461 -13.81 -31.48 5.32
CA GLU A 461 -12.85 -31.23 6.40
C GLU A 461 -11.59 -32.12 6.27
N GLN A 462 -11.78 -33.40 5.93
CA GLN A 462 -10.66 -34.33 5.69
C GLN A 462 -9.80 -33.88 4.51
N GLU A 463 -10.42 -33.48 3.39
CA GLU A 463 -9.71 -32.96 2.22
C GLU A 463 -8.99 -31.64 2.54
N ARG A 464 -9.64 -30.75 3.31
CA ARG A 464 -9.04 -29.52 3.80
C ARG A 464 -7.80 -29.78 4.69
N GLU A 465 -7.87 -30.80 5.56
CA GLU A 465 -6.71 -31.21 6.37
C GLU A 465 -5.60 -31.83 5.53
N ALA A 466 -5.94 -32.68 4.55
CA ALA A 466 -5.00 -33.29 3.64
C ALA A 466 -4.25 -32.22 2.82
N LEU A 467 -4.98 -31.23 2.27
CA LEU A 467 -4.42 -30.09 1.58
C LEU A 467 -3.52 -29.24 2.50
N ARG A 468 -3.94 -29.00 3.76
CA ARG A 468 -3.11 -28.30 4.76
C ARG A 468 -1.84 -29.07 5.09
N ARG A 469 -1.88 -30.41 5.19
CA ARG A 469 -0.69 -31.26 5.41
C ARG A 469 0.25 -31.21 4.21
N ALA A 470 -0.27 -31.39 3.00
CA ALA A 470 0.50 -31.30 1.77
C ALA A 470 1.15 -29.92 1.57
N GLN A 471 0.46 -28.85 2.00
CA GLN A 471 0.99 -27.49 1.99
C GLN A 471 2.07 -27.25 3.06
N ARG A 472 1.97 -27.89 4.24
CA ARG A 472 3.02 -27.84 5.28
C ARG A 472 4.28 -28.60 4.88
N GLU A 473 4.16 -29.67 4.13
CA GLU A 473 5.29 -30.47 3.63
C GLU A 473 6.04 -29.78 2.48
N LYS A 474 5.35 -29.00 1.65
CA LYS A 474 5.99 -28.12 0.66
C LYS A 474 6.48 -26.86 1.38
N GLN A 475 7.74 -26.85 1.83
CA GLN A 475 8.43 -25.62 2.25
C GLN A 475 8.34 -24.61 1.09
N ARG A 476 7.41 -23.65 1.20
CA ARG A 476 7.28 -22.60 0.19
C ARG A 476 8.41 -21.62 0.34
N THR A 477 9.04 -21.33 -0.78
CA THR A 477 10.13 -20.36 -0.88
C THR A 477 9.60 -19.14 -1.63
N VAL A 478 9.81 -17.98 -1.06
CA VAL A 478 9.56 -16.70 -1.74
C VAL A 478 10.65 -16.52 -2.79
N GLY A 479 10.23 -16.38 -4.05
CA GLY A 479 11.11 -16.20 -5.19
C GLY A 479 11.14 -14.75 -5.71
N GLU A 480 11.94 -14.54 -6.76
CA GLU A 480 12.01 -13.27 -7.48
C GLU A 480 10.65 -12.85 -8.05
N GLU A 481 9.88 -13.79 -8.60
CA GLU A 481 8.55 -13.54 -9.20
C GLU A 481 7.56 -12.97 -8.18
N ASP A 482 7.61 -13.45 -6.92
CA ASP A 482 6.73 -12.97 -5.86
C ASP A 482 7.03 -11.51 -5.52
N VAL A 483 8.31 -11.16 -5.45
CA VAL A 483 8.77 -9.78 -5.23
C VAL A 483 8.38 -8.90 -6.41
N ALA A 484 8.60 -9.36 -7.65
CA ALA A 484 8.23 -8.65 -8.86
C ALA A 484 6.71 -8.40 -8.93
N ALA A 485 5.90 -9.34 -8.47
CA ALA A 485 4.45 -9.18 -8.41
C ALA A 485 4.00 -8.10 -7.41
N VAL A 486 4.70 -7.95 -6.27
CA VAL A 486 4.44 -6.87 -5.31
C VAL A 486 4.85 -5.53 -5.89
N VAL A 487 6.04 -5.44 -6.51
CA VAL A 487 6.49 -4.22 -7.18
C VAL A 487 5.50 -3.79 -8.27
N SER A 488 4.96 -4.76 -9.04
CA SER A 488 3.92 -4.48 -10.04
C SER A 488 2.65 -3.92 -9.42
N ALA A 489 2.22 -4.44 -8.28
CA ALA A 489 1.04 -3.95 -7.56
C ALA A 489 1.25 -2.52 -7.02
N TRP A 490 2.44 -2.18 -6.53
CA TRP A 490 2.74 -0.85 -5.98
C TRP A 490 2.93 0.22 -7.04
N THR A 491 3.55 -0.16 -8.16
CA THR A 491 3.97 0.80 -9.21
C THR A 491 3.02 0.87 -10.39
N GLY A 492 2.13 -0.13 -10.54
CA GLY A 492 1.30 -0.31 -11.73
C GLY A 492 2.07 -0.81 -12.96
N VAL A 493 3.38 -1.05 -12.84
CA VAL A 493 4.23 -1.53 -13.94
C VAL A 493 4.26 -3.06 -13.93
N PRO A 494 3.95 -3.77 -15.02
CA PRO A 494 3.95 -5.23 -15.05
C PRO A 494 5.39 -5.80 -15.05
N VAL A 495 6.07 -5.69 -13.89
CA VAL A 495 7.48 -6.11 -13.71
C VAL A 495 7.68 -7.59 -13.95
N THR A 496 6.68 -8.44 -13.67
CA THR A 496 6.71 -9.89 -13.92
C THR A 496 6.82 -10.26 -15.39
N ARG A 497 6.42 -9.36 -16.29
CA ARG A 497 6.57 -9.56 -17.74
C ARG A 497 7.87 -9.00 -18.31
N LEU A 498 8.70 -8.36 -17.48
CA LEU A 498 9.89 -7.63 -17.94
C LEU A 498 11.19 -8.45 -17.82
N THR A 499 11.20 -9.62 -17.16
CA THR A 499 12.43 -10.36 -16.86
C THR A 499 12.93 -11.28 -18.00
N GLU A 500 12.05 -11.90 -18.77
CA GLU A 500 12.46 -12.79 -19.89
C GLU A 500 12.04 -12.30 -21.27
N ASP A 501 10.91 -11.60 -21.38
CA ASP A 501 10.30 -11.20 -22.66
C ASP A 501 10.63 -9.76 -23.12
N GLU A 502 11.32 -8.94 -22.30
CA GLU A 502 11.55 -7.52 -22.62
C GLU A 502 12.39 -7.36 -23.90
N GLY A 503 13.39 -8.22 -24.06
CA GLY A 503 14.24 -8.24 -25.25
C GLY A 503 13.45 -8.58 -26.52
N GLU A 504 12.64 -9.63 -26.47
CA GLU A 504 11.82 -10.05 -27.60
C GLU A 504 10.69 -9.03 -27.91
N ARG A 505 10.06 -8.48 -26.88
CA ARG A 505 9.03 -7.42 -27.06
C ARG A 505 9.61 -6.17 -27.70
N LEU A 506 10.82 -5.75 -27.32
CA LEU A 506 11.51 -4.61 -27.92
C LEU A 506 11.94 -4.91 -29.36
N LEU A 507 12.30 -6.15 -29.68
CA LEU A 507 12.57 -6.55 -31.06
C LEU A 507 11.29 -6.48 -31.92
N ARG A 508 10.12 -6.86 -31.37
CA ARG A 508 8.80 -6.81 -32.04
C ARG A 508 8.07 -5.47 -31.87
N LEU A 509 8.73 -4.47 -31.23
CA LEU A 509 8.08 -3.17 -30.93
C LEU A 509 7.56 -2.48 -32.18
N GLU A 510 8.28 -2.56 -33.31
CA GLU A 510 7.84 -1.99 -34.59
C GLU A 510 6.53 -2.60 -35.06
N ASP A 511 6.40 -3.92 -35.01
CA ASP A 511 5.18 -4.64 -35.41
C ASP A 511 4.01 -4.27 -34.50
N THR A 512 4.27 -4.17 -33.20
CA THR A 512 3.26 -3.77 -32.21
C THR A 512 2.77 -2.35 -32.44
N LEU A 513 3.66 -1.41 -32.75
CA LEU A 513 3.30 -0.03 -33.06
C LEU A 513 2.56 0.06 -34.41
N HIS A 514 2.99 -0.69 -35.43
CA HIS A 514 2.30 -0.77 -36.73
C HIS A 514 0.92 -1.43 -36.61
N ALA A 515 0.72 -2.32 -35.65
CA ALA A 515 -0.62 -2.84 -35.37
C ALA A 515 -1.61 -1.74 -34.98
N ARG A 516 -1.19 -0.57 -34.52
CA ARG A 516 -2.05 0.57 -34.13
C ARG A 516 -1.89 1.81 -34.98
N VAL A 517 -0.69 2.11 -35.45
CA VAL A 517 -0.38 3.29 -36.28
C VAL A 517 -0.24 2.86 -37.73
N VAL A 518 -1.04 3.44 -38.60
CA VAL A 518 -1.03 3.15 -40.04
C VAL A 518 -0.12 4.15 -40.73
N GLY A 519 0.74 3.66 -41.61
CA GLY A 519 1.51 4.49 -42.55
C GLY A 519 2.60 5.23 -41.83
N GLN A 520 3.33 5.47 -41.19
CA GLN A 520 4.37 6.27 -40.52
C GLN A 520 5.62 5.43 -40.23
N ASP A 521 6.06 4.64 -41.23
CA ASP A 521 7.10 3.62 -41.05
C ASP A 521 8.45 4.20 -40.53
N GLU A 522 8.83 5.41 -41.03
CA GLU A 522 10.03 6.07 -40.57
C GLU A 522 9.91 6.51 -39.13
N ALA A 523 8.74 7.06 -38.74
CA ALA A 523 8.48 7.50 -37.38
C ALA A 523 8.51 6.34 -36.39
N VAL A 524 7.86 5.23 -36.72
CA VAL A 524 7.82 4.02 -35.87
C VAL A 524 9.23 3.43 -35.71
N ARG A 525 10.00 3.32 -36.81
CA ARG A 525 11.38 2.80 -36.78
C ARG A 525 12.31 3.67 -35.94
N GLU A 526 12.26 4.99 -36.07
CA GLU A 526 13.13 5.90 -35.29
C GLU A 526 12.83 5.81 -33.79
N VAL A 527 11.56 5.79 -33.41
CA VAL A 527 11.14 5.64 -32.01
C VAL A 527 11.56 4.28 -31.46
N ALA A 528 11.32 3.19 -32.18
CA ALA A 528 11.71 1.84 -31.74
C ALA A 528 13.22 1.70 -31.62
N ARG A 529 14.01 2.27 -32.54
CA ARG A 529 15.48 2.26 -32.52
C ARG A 529 16.02 3.03 -31.29
N ALA A 530 15.46 4.20 -30.98
CA ALA A 530 15.88 5.00 -29.84
C ALA A 530 15.59 4.27 -28.50
N LEU A 531 14.41 3.64 -28.38
CA LEU A 531 14.04 2.86 -27.21
C LEU A 531 14.89 1.61 -27.01
N ARG A 532 15.20 0.88 -28.10
CA ARG A 532 16.13 -0.26 -28.05
C ARG A 532 17.52 0.16 -27.54
N ARG A 533 18.07 1.30 -28.04
CA ARG A 533 19.37 1.85 -27.55
C ARG A 533 19.29 2.18 -26.05
N ALA A 534 18.22 2.81 -25.61
CA ALA A 534 18.04 3.19 -24.21
C ALA A 534 17.99 1.95 -23.28
N ARG A 535 17.28 0.89 -23.69
CA ARG A 535 17.16 -0.35 -22.91
C ARG A 535 18.39 -1.23 -22.95
N ALA A 536 19.18 -1.17 -24.02
CA ALA A 536 20.47 -1.85 -24.12
C ALA A 536 21.58 -1.23 -23.21
N GLY A 537 21.24 -0.21 -22.40
CA GLY A 537 22.18 0.42 -21.49
C GLY A 537 23.17 1.41 -22.16
N LEU A 538 23.00 1.72 -23.45
CA LEU A 538 23.88 2.61 -24.22
C LEU A 538 23.52 4.09 -24.11
N ARG A 539 22.64 4.47 -23.14
CA ARG A 539 22.26 5.86 -22.89
C ARG A 539 22.93 6.43 -21.64
N ASP A 540 22.94 7.75 -21.52
CA ASP A 540 23.29 8.42 -20.26
C ASP A 540 22.21 8.11 -19.18
N PRO A 541 22.57 7.52 -18.03
CA PRO A 541 21.64 7.17 -16.97
C PRO A 541 20.94 8.38 -16.33
N LYS A 542 21.45 9.59 -16.55
CA LYS A 542 20.83 10.82 -16.02
C LYS A 542 19.67 11.32 -16.87
N ARG A 543 19.54 10.91 -18.12
CA ARG A 543 18.53 11.43 -19.08
C ARG A 543 17.26 10.56 -19.10
N PRO A 544 16.12 11.09 -19.58
CA PRO A 544 14.88 10.32 -19.82
C PRO A 544 15.08 9.10 -20.73
N VAL A 545 14.17 8.10 -20.71
CA VAL A 545 14.26 6.88 -21.58
C VAL A 545 14.41 7.24 -23.05
N GLY A 546 13.73 8.28 -23.48
CA GLY A 546 13.81 8.84 -24.82
C GLY A 546 13.13 10.20 -24.87
N SER A 547 13.62 11.07 -25.74
CA SER A 547 13.06 12.38 -26.00
C SER A 547 12.82 12.58 -27.49
N PHE A 548 11.58 12.84 -27.87
CA PHE A 548 11.16 12.88 -29.25
C PHE A 548 10.44 14.19 -29.58
N LEU A 549 10.71 14.76 -30.73
CA LEU A 549 9.94 15.85 -31.29
C LEU A 549 9.22 15.39 -32.57
N PHE A 550 7.90 15.34 -32.53
CA PHE A 550 7.04 14.91 -33.61
C PHE A 550 6.55 16.11 -34.43
N LEU A 551 6.94 16.22 -35.68
CA LEU A 551 6.62 17.31 -36.59
C LEU A 551 5.62 16.84 -37.65
N GLY A 552 4.63 17.68 -37.99
CA GLY A 552 3.69 17.37 -39.09
C GLY A 552 2.33 17.96 -38.88
N PRO A 553 1.46 17.90 -39.90
CA PRO A 553 0.11 18.45 -39.84
C PRO A 553 -0.76 17.74 -38.80
N THR A 554 -1.90 18.30 -38.48
CA THR A 554 -2.89 17.68 -37.60
C THR A 554 -3.48 16.43 -38.21
N GLY A 555 -3.87 15.45 -37.39
CA GLY A 555 -4.61 14.27 -37.89
C GLY A 555 -3.77 13.19 -38.60
N VAL A 556 -2.43 13.26 -38.56
CA VAL A 556 -1.52 12.25 -39.17
C VAL A 556 -1.13 11.12 -38.22
N GLY A 557 -1.57 11.13 -36.96
CA GLY A 557 -1.34 10.03 -36.02
C GLY A 557 -0.30 10.31 -34.90
N LYS A 558 0.19 11.55 -34.74
CA LYS A 558 1.17 11.90 -33.68
C LYS A 558 0.73 11.47 -32.29
N THR A 559 -0.46 11.84 -31.87
CA THR A 559 -1.02 11.49 -30.54
C THR A 559 -1.33 9.99 -30.42
N GLU A 560 -1.73 9.34 -31.53
CA GLU A 560 -2.00 7.91 -31.55
C GLU A 560 -0.72 7.08 -31.35
N LEU A 561 0.39 7.52 -31.95
CA LEU A 561 1.69 6.89 -31.71
C LEU A 561 2.10 7.01 -30.24
N CYS A 562 1.80 8.14 -29.58
CA CYS A 562 2.06 8.27 -28.13
C CYS A 562 1.23 7.29 -27.30
N ARG A 563 -0.04 7.05 -27.63
CA ARG A 563 -0.88 6.05 -26.94
C ARG A 563 -0.40 4.63 -27.20
N ALA A 564 -0.10 4.32 -28.47
CA ALA A 564 0.45 3.03 -28.84
C ALA A 564 1.78 2.77 -28.10
N LEU A 565 2.60 3.82 -27.93
CA LEU A 565 3.86 3.76 -27.23
C LEU A 565 3.66 3.51 -25.71
N ALA A 566 2.69 4.18 -25.08
CA ALA A 566 2.36 3.98 -23.67
C ALA A 566 1.92 2.53 -23.41
N ASP A 567 1.06 2.00 -24.24
CA ASP A 567 0.60 0.61 -24.16
C ASP A 567 1.74 -0.41 -24.43
N ALA A 568 2.52 -0.20 -25.50
CA ALA A 568 3.59 -1.13 -25.87
C ALA A 568 4.74 -1.18 -24.87
N VAL A 569 5.12 -0.02 -24.28
CA VAL A 569 6.28 0.09 -23.37
C VAL A 569 5.89 -0.12 -21.92
N PHE A 570 4.75 0.41 -21.49
CA PHE A 570 4.31 0.40 -20.08
C PHE A 570 3.12 -0.51 -19.81
N GLY A 571 2.47 -1.06 -20.88
CA GLY A 571 1.36 -2.01 -20.75
C GLY A 571 0.01 -1.38 -20.38
N ASP A 572 -0.09 -0.04 -20.41
CA ASP A 572 -1.30 0.71 -20.07
C ASP A 572 -1.38 1.99 -20.91
N GLU A 573 -2.49 2.19 -21.64
CA GLU A 573 -2.73 3.44 -22.38
C GLU A 573 -2.87 4.67 -21.47
N GLU A 574 -3.31 4.47 -20.24
CA GLU A 574 -3.42 5.54 -19.25
C GLU A 574 -2.06 5.98 -18.68
N ALA A 575 -0.98 5.27 -19.00
CA ALA A 575 0.37 5.74 -18.72
C ALA A 575 0.78 6.95 -19.60
N LEU A 576 -0.14 7.51 -20.38
CA LEU A 576 0.05 8.74 -21.16
C LEU A 576 -0.37 9.98 -20.35
N VAL A 577 0.62 10.78 -19.96
CA VAL A 577 0.41 12.10 -19.35
C VAL A 577 0.39 13.15 -20.45
N ARG A 578 -0.78 13.64 -20.84
CA ARG A 578 -0.92 14.69 -21.85
C ARG A 578 -1.04 16.06 -21.22
N LEU A 579 -0.29 17.02 -21.78
CA LEU A 579 -0.30 18.44 -21.44
C LEU A 579 -0.45 19.24 -22.74
N ASP A 580 -1.49 20.06 -22.86
CA ASP A 580 -1.73 20.93 -23.99
C ASP A 580 -1.03 22.27 -23.76
N MET A 581 -0.05 22.58 -24.57
CA MET A 581 0.75 23.79 -24.40
C MET A 581 0.00 25.09 -24.72
N SER A 582 -1.16 24.99 -25.35
CA SER A 582 -2.03 26.16 -25.52
C SER A 582 -2.54 26.75 -24.19
N GLU A 583 -2.56 25.94 -23.12
CA GLU A 583 -2.90 26.40 -21.77
C GLU A 583 -1.73 27.11 -21.06
N TYR A 584 -0.50 27.04 -21.60
CA TYR A 584 0.73 27.54 -20.98
C TYR A 584 1.43 28.59 -21.84
N MET A 585 0.65 29.44 -22.49
CA MET A 585 1.15 30.52 -23.35
C MET A 585 1.66 31.73 -22.53
N GLU A 586 1.16 31.91 -21.32
CA GLU A 586 1.49 33.02 -20.45
C GLU A 586 2.42 32.62 -19.32
N ARG A 587 3.31 33.54 -18.93
CA ARG A 587 4.32 33.26 -17.88
C ARG A 587 3.71 32.77 -16.55
N HIS A 588 2.59 33.33 -16.13
CA HIS A 588 1.96 32.93 -14.88
C HIS A 588 1.35 31.53 -14.92
N THR A 589 1.00 31.00 -16.09
CA THR A 589 0.46 29.65 -16.21
C THR A 589 1.54 28.56 -16.10
N VAL A 590 2.80 28.91 -16.35
CA VAL A 590 3.94 27.99 -16.22
C VAL A 590 4.10 27.50 -14.78
N SER A 591 3.81 28.35 -13.78
CA SER A 591 3.83 27.94 -12.37
C SER A 591 2.85 26.79 -12.06
N ARG A 592 1.77 26.60 -12.84
CA ARG A 592 0.86 25.46 -12.69
C ARG A 592 1.51 24.12 -13.03
N LEU A 593 2.58 24.11 -13.83
CA LEU A 593 3.30 22.87 -14.16
C LEU A 593 4.14 22.38 -12.98
N VAL A 594 4.78 23.31 -12.25
CA VAL A 594 5.77 23.00 -11.20
C VAL A 594 5.22 23.25 -9.79
N GLY A 595 4.15 24.05 -9.67
CA GLY A 595 3.55 24.53 -8.44
C GLY A 595 3.78 26.01 -8.21
N ALA A 596 2.90 26.65 -7.42
CA ALA A 596 3.02 28.07 -7.07
C ALA A 596 4.14 28.29 -6.04
N PRO A 597 4.92 29.37 -6.13
CA PRO A 597 5.91 29.71 -5.11
C PRO A 597 5.26 30.03 -3.76
N PRO A 598 6.01 29.94 -2.64
CA PRO A 598 5.51 30.25 -1.32
C PRO A 598 4.88 31.65 -1.25
N GLY A 599 3.67 31.75 -0.69
CA GLY A 599 2.94 33.00 -0.54
C GLY A 599 1.95 33.35 -1.66
N TYR A 600 1.86 32.54 -2.70
CA TYR A 600 0.84 32.68 -3.75
C TYR A 600 -0.32 31.69 -3.53
N VAL A 601 -1.51 32.08 -4.02
CA VAL A 601 -2.70 31.20 -4.01
C VAL A 601 -2.40 29.93 -4.81
N GLY A 602 -2.70 28.73 -4.23
CA GLY A 602 -2.41 27.43 -4.85
C GLY A 602 -1.04 26.84 -4.49
N TYR A 603 -0.32 27.37 -3.48
CA TYR A 603 0.96 26.78 -3.02
C TYR A 603 0.80 25.35 -2.50
N ASP A 604 -0.33 25.03 -1.87
CA ASP A 604 -0.63 23.67 -1.37
C ASP A 604 -1.06 22.71 -2.49
N GLU A 605 -1.46 23.24 -3.65
CA GLU A 605 -1.73 22.47 -4.86
C GLU A 605 -0.41 22.17 -5.56
N GLY A 606 -0.01 20.90 -5.60
CA GLY A 606 1.20 20.47 -6.33
C GLY A 606 1.13 20.81 -7.82
N GLY A 607 2.29 20.95 -8.49
CA GLY A 607 2.33 21.22 -9.93
C GLY A 607 1.72 20.10 -10.77
N GLN A 608 0.97 20.43 -11.79
CA GLN A 608 0.24 19.45 -12.63
C GLN A 608 1.17 18.44 -13.30
N LEU A 609 2.32 18.86 -13.79
CA LEU A 609 3.31 17.97 -14.39
C LEU A 609 4.02 17.15 -13.30
N THR A 610 4.52 17.83 -12.28
CA THR A 610 5.33 17.22 -11.21
C THR A 610 4.54 16.20 -10.41
N GLU A 611 3.27 16.47 -10.07
CA GLU A 611 2.40 15.53 -9.36
C GLU A 611 2.02 14.31 -10.21
N LYS A 612 1.69 14.49 -11.50
CA LYS A 612 1.34 13.38 -12.39
C LYS A 612 2.52 12.43 -12.57
N VAL A 613 3.73 12.96 -12.82
CA VAL A 613 4.93 12.13 -13.00
C VAL A 613 5.38 11.50 -11.67
N ARG A 614 5.25 12.20 -10.53
CA ARG A 614 5.53 11.63 -9.22
C ARG A 614 4.63 10.44 -8.89
N ARG A 615 3.35 10.50 -9.28
CA ARG A 615 2.38 9.40 -9.09
C ARG A 615 2.59 8.25 -10.06
N ARG A 616 3.01 8.57 -11.33
CA ARG A 616 3.28 7.57 -12.37
C ARG A 616 4.66 7.85 -12.99
N PRO A 617 5.76 7.43 -12.35
CA PRO A 617 7.13 7.67 -12.84
C PRO A 617 7.44 6.98 -14.16
N TRP A 618 6.71 5.93 -14.48
CA TRP A 618 6.80 5.15 -15.72
C TRP A 618 5.66 5.56 -16.65
N SER A 619 5.90 6.60 -17.46
CA SER A 619 4.86 7.18 -18.31
C SER A 619 5.44 7.79 -19.57
N VAL A 620 4.59 7.94 -20.58
CA VAL A 620 4.84 8.80 -21.73
C VAL A 620 4.30 10.19 -21.40
N VAL A 621 5.16 11.20 -21.39
CA VAL A 621 4.77 12.59 -21.16
C VAL A 621 4.70 13.30 -22.51
N LEU A 622 3.49 13.67 -22.91
CA LEU A 622 3.20 14.34 -24.17
C LEU A 622 2.96 15.83 -23.94
N PHE A 623 3.85 16.66 -24.49
CA PHE A 623 3.68 18.10 -24.61
C PHE A 623 3.11 18.40 -26.00
N ASP A 624 1.81 18.66 -26.07
CA ASP A 624 1.12 18.87 -27.34
C ASP A 624 1.20 20.36 -27.74
N GLU A 625 1.53 20.64 -29.02
CA GLU A 625 1.68 21.97 -29.60
C GLU A 625 2.75 22.84 -28.89
N ILE A 626 3.97 22.29 -28.72
CA ILE A 626 5.08 22.90 -27.97
C ILE A 626 5.48 24.30 -28.48
N GLU A 627 5.24 24.62 -29.75
CA GLU A 627 5.48 25.95 -30.33
C GLU A 627 4.62 27.07 -29.73
N LYS A 628 3.52 26.73 -29.05
CA LYS A 628 2.65 27.67 -28.39
C LYS A 628 3.07 27.98 -26.95
N ALA A 629 3.95 27.17 -26.38
CA ALA A 629 4.38 27.30 -25.00
C ALA A 629 5.18 28.59 -24.79
N HIS A 630 5.05 29.18 -23.59
CA HIS A 630 5.94 30.25 -23.15
C HIS A 630 7.39 29.78 -23.05
N GLU A 631 8.38 30.67 -23.24
CA GLU A 631 9.82 30.31 -23.20
C GLU A 631 10.24 29.63 -21.88
N ASP A 632 9.63 30.00 -20.76
CA ASP A 632 9.94 29.38 -19.45
C ASP A 632 9.61 27.88 -19.43
N VAL A 633 8.66 27.38 -20.22
CA VAL A 633 8.38 25.95 -20.38
C VAL A 633 9.59 25.27 -21.05
N TRP A 634 10.19 25.89 -22.04
CA TRP A 634 11.39 25.33 -22.72
C TRP A 634 12.56 25.24 -21.74
N ASN A 635 12.72 26.22 -20.83
CA ASN A 635 13.77 26.18 -19.80
C ASN A 635 13.53 25.03 -18.80
N LEU A 636 12.28 24.73 -18.44
CA LEU A 636 11.95 23.57 -17.61
C LEU A 636 12.26 22.25 -18.36
N LEU A 637 11.91 22.18 -19.64
CA LEU A 637 12.21 21.01 -20.46
C LEU A 637 13.71 20.78 -20.63
N LEU A 638 14.52 21.84 -20.76
CA LEU A 638 15.98 21.72 -20.79
C LEU A 638 16.53 21.04 -19.54
N GLN A 639 16.04 21.40 -18.36
CA GLN A 639 16.44 20.77 -17.11
C GLN A 639 16.07 19.27 -17.09
N ILE A 640 14.87 18.92 -17.56
CA ILE A 640 14.44 17.52 -17.65
C ILE A 640 15.29 16.73 -18.64
N LEU A 641 15.59 17.31 -19.80
CA LEU A 641 16.35 16.66 -20.87
C LEU A 641 17.82 16.44 -20.49
N GLU A 642 18.40 17.29 -19.60
CA GLU A 642 19.81 17.18 -19.14
C GLU A 642 19.96 16.28 -17.93
N ASP A 643 19.27 16.67 -16.85
CA ASP A 643 19.46 16.07 -15.53
C ASP A 643 18.45 14.94 -15.24
N GLY A 644 17.40 14.80 -16.08
CA GLY A 644 16.31 13.85 -15.85
C GLY A 644 15.51 14.11 -14.57
N VAL A 645 15.64 15.29 -13.98
CA VAL A 645 15.00 15.66 -12.70
C VAL A 645 14.46 17.08 -12.78
N LEU A 646 13.28 17.30 -12.25
CA LEU A 646 12.67 18.63 -12.10
C LEU A 646 12.40 18.90 -10.63
N THR A 647 12.80 20.08 -10.12
CA THR A 647 12.50 20.48 -8.75
C THR A 647 11.17 21.24 -8.73
N ASP A 648 10.21 20.82 -7.92
CA ASP A 648 8.94 21.51 -7.75
C ASP A 648 9.08 22.76 -6.86
N ALA A 649 8.01 23.56 -6.80
CA ALA A 649 7.99 24.78 -6.00
C ALA A 649 8.13 24.54 -4.48
N GLN A 650 7.90 23.29 -4.03
CA GLN A 650 8.10 22.89 -2.63
C GLN A 650 9.52 22.36 -2.37
N GLY A 651 10.41 22.41 -3.37
CA GLY A 651 11.79 21.94 -3.27
C GLY A 651 11.96 20.42 -3.40
N ARG A 652 10.90 19.69 -3.80
CA ARG A 652 10.96 18.24 -3.99
C ARG A 652 11.49 17.94 -5.40
N ARG A 653 12.37 16.97 -5.51
CA ARG A 653 12.90 16.48 -6.78
C ARG A 653 11.97 15.43 -7.37
N VAL A 654 11.52 15.64 -8.60
CA VAL A 654 10.69 14.71 -9.37
C VAL A 654 11.54 14.07 -10.46
N ASP A 655 11.57 12.76 -10.52
CA ASP A 655 12.43 11.96 -11.39
C ASP A 655 11.73 11.65 -12.72
N PHE A 656 12.30 12.11 -13.82
CA PHE A 656 11.86 11.88 -15.20
C PHE A 656 12.70 10.84 -15.95
N ARG A 657 13.70 10.24 -15.31
CA ARG A 657 14.62 9.28 -15.96
C ARG A 657 13.94 8.02 -16.47
N ASN A 658 12.77 7.70 -15.94
CA ASN A 658 11.98 6.57 -16.37
C ASN A 658 10.83 6.95 -17.32
N THR A 659 10.72 8.22 -17.71
CA THR A 659 9.70 8.70 -18.65
C THR A 659 10.19 8.69 -20.08
N VAL A 660 9.25 8.59 -21.03
CA VAL A 660 9.47 8.90 -22.45
C VAL A 660 8.85 10.27 -22.70
N LEU A 661 9.67 11.24 -23.12
CA LEU A 661 9.19 12.59 -23.42
C LEU A 661 8.85 12.70 -24.91
N VAL A 662 7.65 13.12 -25.21
CA VAL A 662 7.22 13.39 -26.57
C VAL A 662 6.69 14.82 -26.65
N MET A 663 7.19 15.58 -27.57
CA MET A 663 6.73 16.93 -27.91
C MET A 663 6.13 16.88 -29.30
N THR A 664 4.95 17.45 -29.51
CA THR A 664 4.38 17.58 -30.86
C THR A 664 4.43 19.03 -31.31
N SER A 665 4.63 19.22 -32.60
CA SER A 665 4.60 20.56 -33.20
C SER A 665 3.99 20.53 -34.59
N ASN A 666 3.31 21.62 -34.94
CA ASN A 666 2.77 21.86 -36.27
C ASN A 666 3.68 22.76 -37.12
N VAL A 667 4.88 23.08 -36.65
CA VAL A 667 5.88 23.82 -37.43
C VAL A 667 6.21 23.02 -38.69
N GLY A 668 6.30 23.70 -39.84
CA GLY A 668 6.52 23.09 -41.12
C GLY A 668 5.31 22.38 -41.74
N ALA A 669 4.14 22.37 -41.08
CA ALA A 669 2.95 21.73 -41.60
C ALA A 669 2.51 22.31 -42.99
N LYS A 670 2.69 23.62 -43.20
CA LYS A 670 2.43 24.28 -44.46
C LYS A 670 3.34 23.78 -45.59
N ALA A 671 4.63 23.54 -45.32
CA ALA A 671 5.55 22.98 -46.28
C ALA A 671 5.17 21.54 -46.65
N ILE A 672 4.72 20.73 -45.69
CA ILE A 672 4.23 19.36 -45.96
C ILE A 672 2.93 19.36 -46.75
N THR A 673 2.04 20.36 -46.56
CA THR A 673 0.75 20.44 -47.29
C THR A 673 0.82 21.15 -48.62
N SER A 674 1.68 22.16 -48.80
CA SER A 674 1.74 23.02 -50.00
C SER A 674 2.62 22.47 -51.15
N SER A 675 3.54 21.53 -50.89
CA SER A 675 4.34 20.89 -51.96
C SER A 675 3.49 20.13 -52.98
N ALA A 676 2.26 19.74 -52.66
CA ALA A 676 1.31 19.14 -53.61
C ALA A 676 0.64 20.17 -54.52
N ALA A 677 0.53 21.44 -54.13
CA ALA A 677 -0.17 22.48 -54.90
C ALA A 677 0.72 23.18 -55.95
N LYS A 678 2.06 23.10 -55.82
CA LYS A 678 3.01 23.74 -56.75
C LYS A 678 3.45 22.85 -57.92
N LEU A 679 3.08 21.57 -57.96
CA LEU A 679 3.40 20.59 -58.99
C LEU A 679 2.26 20.37 -60.00
N GLY A 680 1.63 21.43 -60.47
CA GLY A 680 0.59 21.38 -61.47
C GLY A 680 1.06 20.94 -62.85
N PHE A 681 2.32 20.63 -63.13
CA PHE A 681 2.83 20.25 -64.47
C PHE A 681 4.08 19.34 -64.46
N ALA A 682 4.31 18.55 -63.45
CA ALA A 682 5.30 17.47 -63.54
C ALA A 682 4.78 16.23 -62.85
N GLN A 683 4.83 15.08 -63.55
CA GLN A 683 4.47 13.76 -63.07
C GLN A 683 5.07 13.54 -61.65
N ALA A 684 4.22 13.15 -60.73
CA ALA A 684 4.60 12.81 -59.36
C ALA A 684 5.72 11.78 -59.36
N GLU A 685 6.93 12.19 -59.01
CA GLU A 685 7.89 11.29 -58.37
C GLU A 685 7.36 11.05 -56.93
N ASP A 686 6.40 10.15 -56.81
CA ASP A 686 6.01 9.49 -55.58
C ASP A 686 7.16 8.56 -55.12
N GLY A 687 8.35 9.13 -54.90
CA GLY A 687 9.53 8.44 -54.45
C GLY A 687 10.20 9.17 -53.32
N ASP A 688 11.05 8.45 -52.55
CA ASP A 688 11.83 8.90 -51.39
C ASP A 688 12.50 10.28 -51.54
N GLY A 689 12.80 10.73 -52.79
CA GLY A 689 13.41 12.03 -53.08
C GLY A 689 12.53 13.25 -52.79
N GLY A 690 11.22 13.13 -52.96
CA GLY A 690 10.26 14.21 -52.65
C GLY A 690 10.12 14.50 -51.17
N PHE A 691 10.07 13.44 -50.35
CA PHE A 691 9.94 13.56 -48.90
C PHE A 691 11.22 14.11 -48.24
N ALA A 692 12.41 13.76 -48.77
CA ALA A 692 13.67 14.26 -48.27
C ALA A 692 13.77 15.80 -48.35
N ARG A 693 13.35 16.40 -49.47
CA ARG A 693 13.30 17.88 -49.67
C ARG A 693 12.30 18.55 -48.71
N VAL A 694 11.13 17.95 -48.52
CA VAL A 694 10.15 18.45 -47.53
C VAL A 694 10.71 18.40 -46.13
N LYS A 695 11.38 17.31 -45.78
CA LYS A 695 12.04 17.14 -44.45
C LYS A 695 13.09 18.23 -44.23
N GLU A 696 13.94 18.56 -45.24
CA GLU A 696 14.90 19.65 -45.13
C GLU A 696 14.24 21.01 -44.87
N THR A 697 13.16 21.32 -45.58
CA THR A 697 12.42 22.57 -45.39
C THR A 697 11.82 22.66 -44.01
N VAL A 698 11.18 21.57 -43.53
CA VAL A 698 10.62 21.47 -42.17
C VAL A 698 11.71 21.65 -41.11
N MET A 699 12.87 21.04 -41.31
CA MET A 699 14.00 21.18 -40.42
C MET A 699 14.58 22.59 -40.42
N ALA A 700 14.54 23.33 -41.52
CA ALA A 700 14.94 24.73 -41.60
C ALA A 700 13.97 25.63 -40.80
N GLU A 701 12.67 25.45 -40.98
CA GLU A 701 11.64 26.19 -40.19
C GLU A 701 11.74 25.87 -38.70
N LEU A 702 12.03 24.63 -38.35
CA LEU A 702 12.24 24.20 -36.95
C LEU A 702 13.39 24.96 -36.31
N ARG A 703 14.55 25.05 -37.01
CA ARG A 703 15.75 25.78 -36.53
C ARG A 703 15.49 27.29 -36.41
N ALA A 704 14.54 27.83 -37.18
CA ALA A 704 14.16 29.24 -37.06
C ALA A 704 13.22 29.48 -35.86
N THR A 705 12.45 28.47 -35.45
CA THR A 705 11.47 28.59 -34.37
C THR A 705 12.06 28.29 -32.99
N PHE A 706 12.87 27.26 -32.87
CA PHE A 706 13.41 26.79 -31.60
C PHE A 706 14.92 27.10 -31.47
N LYS A 707 15.34 27.39 -30.23
CA LYS A 707 16.78 27.64 -29.92
C LYS A 707 17.61 26.37 -30.22
N PRO A 708 18.81 26.53 -30.81
CA PRO A 708 19.66 25.38 -31.11
C PRO A 708 20.00 24.51 -29.91
N GLU A 709 20.09 25.12 -28.72
CA GLU A 709 20.36 24.44 -27.47
C GLU A 709 19.27 23.40 -27.12
N PHE A 710 18.00 23.77 -27.35
CA PHE A 710 16.88 22.89 -27.09
C PHE A 710 16.86 21.72 -28.09
N LEU A 711 17.06 21.97 -29.37
CA LEU A 711 17.05 20.95 -30.41
C LEU A 711 18.18 19.93 -30.25
N ASN A 712 19.38 20.37 -29.82
CA ASN A 712 20.51 19.48 -29.61
C ASN A 712 20.36 18.50 -28.42
N ARG A 713 19.39 18.72 -27.57
CA ARG A 713 19.14 17.85 -26.40
C ARG A 713 18.06 16.81 -26.64
N ILE A 714 17.34 16.93 -27.75
CA ILE A 714 16.32 15.98 -28.16
C ILE A 714 16.99 14.80 -28.87
N ASP A 715 16.67 13.57 -28.49
CA ASP A 715 17.29 12.35 -29.04
C ASP A 715 16.92 12.12 -30.50
N SER A 716 15.70 12.43 -30.91
CA SER A 716 15.27 12.28 -32.29
C SER A 716 14.14 13.25 -32.65
N THR A 717 14.28 13.87 -33.85
CA THR A 717 13.25 14.69 -34.48
C THR A 717 12.59 13.88 -35.60
N VAL A 718 11.31 13.61 -35.47
CA VAL A 718 10.55 12.71 -36.34
C VAL A 718 9.55 13.50 -37.18
N VAL A 719 9.68 13.45 -38.47
CA VAL A 719 8.75 14.12 -39.39
C VAL A 719 7.69 13.14 -39.90
N PHE A 720 6.44 13.44 -39.59
CA PHE A 720 5.29 12.65 -40.03
C PHE A 720 4.90 13.00 -41.44
N ARG A 721 4.74 11.99 -42.30
CA ARG A 721 4.27 12.15 -43.69
C ARG A 721 2.75 12.37 -43.73
N ARG A 722 2.27 12.94 -44.84
CA ARG A 722 0.83 12.95 -45.14
C ARG A 722 0.32 11.51 -45.27
N LEU A 723 -0.92 11.30 -44.85
CA LEU A 723 -1.57 10.01 -45.03
C LEU A 723 -1.97 9.88 -46.52
N SER A 724 -1.67 8.74 -47.13
CA SER A 724 -2.17 8.35 -48.42
C SER A 724 -3.64 7.92 -48.34
N ARG A 725 -4.32 7.84 -49.48
CA ARG A 725 -5.70 7.33 -49.55
C ARG A 725 -5.79 5.90 -48.98
N ALA A 726 -4.83 5.07 -49.29
CA ALA A 726 -4.75 3.72 -48.74
C ALA A 726 -4.58 3.71 -47.19
N ASP A 727 -3.77 4.62 -46.65
CA ASP A 727 -3.60 4.76 -45.20
C ASP A 727 -4.93 5.18 -44.54
N VAL A 728 -5.67 6.12 -45.17
CA VAL A 728 -6.95 6.60 -44.63
C VAL A 728 -8.00 5.48 -44.65
N SER A 729 -8.07 4.69 -45.76
CA SER A 729 -8.96 3.51 -45.83
C SER A 729 -8.61 2.46 -44.80
N ALA A 730 -7.31 2.21 -44.53
CA ALA A 730 -6.87 1.30 -43.48
C ALA A 730 -7.23 1.82 -42.06
N ILE A 731 -7.14 3.13 -41.82
CA ILE A 731 -7.56 3.78 -40.56
C ILE A 731 -9.08 3.64 -40.39
N ALA A 732 -9.88 3.95 -41.44
CA ALA A 732 -11.33 3.81 -41.42
C ALA A 732 -11.76 2.37 -41.09
N ARG A 733 -11.16 1.37 -41.75
CA ARG A 733 -11.40 -0.06 -41.47
C ARG A 733 -11.11 -0.41 -40.03
N ARG A 734 -10.03 0.11 -39.41
CA ARG A 734 -9.67 -0.13 -38.02
C ARG A 734 -10.67 0.52 -37.07
N MET A 735 -11.08 1.76 -37.31
CA MET A 735 -12.07 2.45 -36.47
C MET A 735 -13.42 1.74 -36.52
N LEU A 736 -13.85 1.27 -37.71
CA LEU A 736 -15.06 0.49 -37.88
C LEU A 736 -15.00 -0.84 -37.16
N LYS A 737 -13.83 -1.53 -37.14
CA LYS A 737 -13.63 -2.75 -36.35
C LYS A 737 -13.91 -2.54 -34.86
N ALA A 738 -13.52 -1.41 -34.28
CA ALA A 738 -13.83 -1.07 -32.88
C ALA A 738 -15.35 -0.87 -32.69
N THR A 739 -16.06 -0.28 -33.65
CA THR A 739 -17.52 -0.12 -33.63
C THR A 739 -18.23 -1.48 -33.77
N VAL A 740 -17.73 -2.36 -34.62
CA VAL A 740 -18.22 -3.75 -34.79
C VAL A 740 -18.06 -4.54 -33.46
N GLN A 741 -16.91 -4.41 -32.78
CA GLN A 741 -16.68 -5.07 -31.51
C GLN A 741 -17.63 -4.57 -30.40
N ARG A 742 -17.90 -3.26 -30.34
CA ARG A 742 -18.88 -2.69 -29.38
C ARG A 742 -20.30 -3.18 -29.68
N ALA A 743 -20.68 -3.30 -30.93
CA ALA A 743 -21.98 -3.86 -31.33
C ALA A 743 -22.08 -5.36 -30.99
N ALA A 744 -21.00 -6.12 -31.19
CA ALA A 744 -20.94 -7.53 -30.80
C ALA A 744 -21.08 -7.73 -29.27
N ALA A 745 -20.56 -6.83 -28.45
CA ALA A 745 -20.77 -6.82 -27.00
C ALA A 745 -22.25 -6.59 -26.60
N LEU A 746 -23.03 -5.96 -27.47
CA LEU A 746 -24.50 -5.79 -27.33
C LEU A 746 -25.29 -6.97 -27.96
N GLY A 747 -24.59 -8.00 -28.45
CA GLY A 747 -25.20 -9.17 -29.10
C GLY A 747 -25.59 -8.94 -30.54
N VAL A 748 -25.07 -7.91 -31.21
CA VAL A 748 -25.39 -7.57 -32.60
C VAL A 748 -24.21 -7.82 -33.54
N THR A 749 -24.43 -8.52 -34.64
CA THR A 749 -23.40 -8.76 -35.67
C THR A 749 -23.46 -7.66 -36.72
N LEU A 750 -22.37 -6.87 -36.84
CA LEU A 750 -22.23 -5.86 -37.89
C LEU A 750 -21.26 -6.35 -38.97
N THR A 751 -21.71 -6.37 -40.25
CA THR A 751 -20.86 -6.61 -41.40
C THR A 751 -20.60 -5.31 -42.16
N VAL A 752 -19.35 -5.06 -42.54
CA VAL A 752 -18.96 -3.82 -43.23
C VAL A 752 -18.43 -4.17 -44.64
N GLU A 753 -19.01 -3.60 -45.66
CA GLU A 753 -18.52 -3.76 -47.03
C GLU A 753 -17.29 -2.89 -47.30
N ASP A 754 -16.38 -3.35 -48.16
CA ASP A 754 -15.21 -2.58 -48.58
C ASP A 754 -15.57 -1.27 -49.28
N ALA A 755 -16.65 -1.24 -50.07
CA ALA A 755 -17.17 -0.03 -50.66
C ALA A 755 -17.63 1.02 -49.65
N ALA A 756 -18.20 0.59 -48.52
CA ALA A 756 -18.56 1.47 -47.41
C ALA A 756 -17.32 2.05 -46.71
N VAL A 757 -16.27 1.23 -46.56
CA VAL A 757 -14.98 1.69 -46.00
C VAL A 757 -14.35 2.76 -46.87
N GLU A 758 -14.32 2.56 -48.18
CA GLU A 758 -13.76 3.53 -49.13
C GLU A 758 -14.57 4.84 -49.14
N ARG A 759 -15.88 4.74 -49.09
CA ARG A 759 -16.76 5.93 -48.99
C ARG A 759 -16.50 6.73 -47.71
N ILE A 760 -16.43 6.07 -46.58
CA ILE A 760 -16.08 6.69 -45.29
C ILE A 760 -14.70 7.34 -45.35
N ALA A 761 -13.74 6.69 -46.00
CA ALA A 761 -12.39 7.20 -46.15
C ALA A 761 -12.36 8.47 -47.03
N ASP A 762 -13.10 8.49 -48.11
CA ASP A 762 -13.19 9.66 -49.03
C ASP A 762 -13.87 10.86 -48.34
N GLU A 763 -14.92 10.64 -47.58
CA GLU A 763 -15.69 11.71 -46.94
C GLU A 763 -14.97 12.18 -45.63
N GLY A 764 -14.30 11.29 -44.98
CA GLY A 764 -13.55 11.54 -43.72
C GLY A 764 -12.14 12.04 -43.92
N PHE A 765 -11.65 12.18 -45.17
CA PHE A 765 -10.31 12.70 -45.43
C PHE A 765 -10.35 14.20 -45.77
N ASP A 766 -9.60 14.99 -45.05
CA ASP A 766 -9.38 16.40 -45.29
C ASP A 766 -7.88 16.68 -45.52
N PRO A 767 -7.48 17.37 -46.59
CA PRO A 767 -6.07 17.69 -46.87
C PRO A 767 -5.38 18.49 -45.77
N LEU A 768 -6.10 19.28 -44.95
CA LEU A 768 -5.58 20.10 -43.87
C LEU A 768 -5.68 19.39 -42.50
N TYR A 769 -6.76 18.63 -42.27
CA TYR A 769 -7.05 17.99 -41.00
C TYR A 769 -6.78 16.49 -40.97
N GLY A 770 -6.26 15.92 -42.08
CA GLY A 770 -5.91 14.50 -42.19
C GLY A 770 -7.09 13.57 -41.94
N ALA A 771 -6.88 12.53 -41.13
CA ALA A 771 -7.89 11.55 -40.77
C ALA A 771 -8.78 11.96 -39.59
N ARG A 772 -8.66 13.19 -39.06
CA ARG A 772 -9.44 13.65 -37.88
C ARG A 772 -10.96 13.66 -38.12
N PRO A 773 -11.47 14.03 -39.30
CA PRO A 773 -12.91 14.01 -39.60
C PRO A 773 -13.51 12.60 -39.63
N LEU A 774 -12.75 11.54 -39.92
CA LEU A 774 -13.22 10.15 -39.99
C LEU A 774 -14.09 9.74 -38.81
N ARG A 775 -13.66 10.11 -37.58
CA ARG A 775 -14.42 9.79 -36.37
C ARG A 775 -15.81 10.41 -36.36
N ARG A 776 -15.95 11.63 -36.91
CA ARG A 776 -17.23 12.32 -36.99
C ARG A 776 -18.14 11.66 -38.02
N VAL A 777 -17.58 11.28 -39.18
CA VAL A 777 -18.33 10.60 -40.25
C VAL A 777 -18.82 9.23 -39.76
N ILE A 778 -17.93 8.41 -39.14
CA ILE A 778 -18.32 7.10 -38.57
C ILE A 778 -19.43 7.26 -37.53
N ARG A 779 -19.34 8.26 -36.65
CA ARG A 779 -20.38 8.51 -35.65
C ARG A 779 -21.71 8.85 -36.30
N ALA A 780 -21.73 9.86 -37.18
CA ALA A 780 -22.95 10.36 -37.75
C ALA A 780 -23.63 9.38 -38.72
N GLU A 781 -22.85 8.63 -39.49
CA GLU A 781 -23.42 7.78 -40.55
C GLU A 781 -23.55 6.31 -40.15
N VAL A 782 -22.75 5.84 -39.22
CA VAL A 782 -22.76 4.44 -38.81
C VAL A 782 -23.30 4.26 -37.39
N GLU A 783 -22.70 4.95 -36.36
CA GLU A 783 -23.08 4.73 -34.96
C GLU A 783 -24.51 5.23 -34.69
N ASP A 784 -24.89 6.40 -35.23
CA ASP A 784 -26.24 6.95 -35.05
C ASP A 784 -27.29 6.07 -35.78
N ALA A 785 -27.01 5.59 -37.02
CA ALA A 785 -27.92 4.70 -37.72
C ALA A 785 -28.09 3.33 -37.04
N VAL A 786 -27.00 2.75 -36.49
CA VAL A 786 -27.09 1.52 -35.69
C VAL A 786 -27.89 1.74 -34.41
N ALA A 787 -27.71 2.91 -33.74
CA ALA A 787 -28.47 3.25 -32.57
C ALA A 787 -29.96 3.42 -32.82
N GLU A 788 -30.36 4.02 -33.95
CA GLU A 788 -31.77 4.13 -34.39
C GLU A 788 -32.39 2.75 -34.60
N LEU A 789 -31.67 1.82 -35.27
CA LEU A 789 -32.15 0.45 -35.47
C LEU A 789 -32.33 -0.32 -34.17
N LEU A 790 -31.45 -0.11 -33.21
CA LEU A 790 -31.55 -0.71 -31.87
C LEU A 790 -32.70 -0.12 -31.06
N LEU A 791 -32.86 1.20 -31.07
CA LEU A 791 -33.91 1.90 -30.29
C LEU A 791 -35.30 1.69 -30.87
N SER A 792 -35.44 1.61 -32.23
CA SER A 792 -36.70 1.30 -32.88
C SER A 792 -37.11 -0.17 -32.75
N GLY A 793 -36.27 -1.02 -32.18
CA GLY A 793 -36.52 -2.46 -32.08
C GLY A 793 -36.41 -3.21 -33.43
N ALA A 794 -35.92 -2.55 -34.50
CA ALA A 794 -35.67 -3.19 -35.76
C ALA A 794 -34.46 -4.15 -35.73
N LEU A 795 -33.51 -3.89 -34.82
CA LEU A 795 -32.35 -4.73 -34.57
C LEU A 795 -32.36 -5.16 -33.08
N HIS A 796 -32.30 -6.47 -32.81
CA HIS A 796 -32.31 -7.04 -31.47
C HIS A 796 -31.02 -7.82 -31.21
N ALA A 797 -30.78 -8.21 -29.96
CA ALA A 797 -29.73 -9.13 -29.60
C ALA A 797 -29.89 -10.45 -30.38
N GLY A 798 -28.83 -10.89 -31.07
CA GLY A 798 -28.83 -12.00 -32.01
C GLY A 798 -29.13 -11.57 -33.47
N GLY A 799 -29.45 -10.31 -33.73
CA GLY A 799 -29.66 -9.78 -35.08
C GLY A 799 -28.36 -9.39 -35.81
N ALA A 800 -28.43 -9.35 -37.12
CA ALA A 800 -27.33 -8.90 -37.98
C ALA A 800 -27.70 -7.64 -38.77
N ALA A 801 -26.73 -6.74 -38.96
CA ALA A 801 -26.88 -5.59 -39.83
C ALA A 801 -25.66 -5.41 -40.72
N ARG A 802 -25.90 -4.91 -41.94
CA ARG A 802 -24.89 -4.70 -42.98
C ARG A 802 -24.74 -3.20 -43.27
N ILE A 803 -23.49 -2.74 -43.29
CA ILE A 803 -23.13 -1.39 -43.67
C ILE A 803 -22.67 -1.42 -45.14
N ALA A 804 -23.44 -0.84 -46.03
CA ALA A 804 -23.21 -0.83 -47.48
C ALA A 804 -23.17 0.59 -48.02
N ALA A 805 -22.50 0.80 -49.16
CA ALA A 805 -22.55 2.04 -49.92
C ALA A 805 -23.51 1.86 -51.10
N GLU A 806 -24.68 2.49 -51.11
CA GLU A 806 -25.68 2.45 -52.15
C GLU A 806 -25.89 3.87 -52.66
N ASP A 807 -25.90 4.05 -53.99
CA ASP A 807 -26.14 5.35 -54.65
C ASP A 807 -25.32 6.52 -54.08
N GLY A 808 -24.08 6.24 -53.66
CA GLY A 808 -23.21 7.25 -53.07
C GLY A 808 -23.53 7.64 -51.63
N THR A 809 -24.48 6.97 -50.96
CA THR A 809 -24.85 7.18 -49.57
C THR A 809 -24.55 5.92 -48.72
N LEU A 810 -24.14 6.10 -47.47
CA LEU A 810 -23.99 4.99 -46.54
C LEU A 810 -25.37 4.58 -46.02
N ARG A 811 -25.64 3.28 -46.01
CA ARG A 811 -26.87 2.72 -45.45
C ARG A 811 -26.57 1.56 -44.53
N VAL A 812 -27.16 1.59 -43.36
CA VAL A 812 -27.15 0.47 -42.42
C VAL A 812 -28.48 -0.27 -42.54
N ARG A 813 -28.44 -1.51 -43.01
CA ARG A 813 -29.65 -2.34 -43.21
C ARG A 813 -29.57 -3.58 -42.33
N ARG A 814 -30.74 -4.01 -41.84
CA ARG A 814 -30.88 -5.31 -41.20
C ARG A 814 -30.58 -6.41 -42.20
N GLU A 815 -29.75 -7.36 -41.85
CA GLU A 815 -29.51 -8.57 -42.61
C GLU A 815 -30.45 -9.66 -42.08
N GLU A 816 -31.31 -10.21 -42.89
CA GLU A 816 -32.10 -11.37 -42.50
C GLU A 816 -31.15 -12.55 -42.32
N PRO A 817 -31.27 -13.36 -41.24
CA PRO A 817 -30.42 -14.50 -41.04
C PRO A 817 -30.58 -15.44 -42.26
N SER A 818 -29.54 -15.63 -43.02
CA SER A 818 -29.50 -16.65 -44.08
C SER A 818 -29.68 -18.02 -43.38
N ILE A 819 -30.89 -18.59 -43.54
CA ILE A 819 -31.12 -19.99 -43.13
C ILE A 819 -30.16 -20.85 -43.96
N PRO A 820 -29.20 -21.59 -43.32
CA PRO A 820 -28.39 -22.52 -44.07
C PRO A 820 -29.34 -23.50 -44.76
N ALA A 821 -29.29 -23.54 -46.08
CA ALA A 821 -30.07 -24.52 -46.90
C ALA A 821 -29.79 -25.90 -46.31
N ALA A 822 -30.83 -26.54 -45.76
CA ALA A 822 -30.78 -27.92 -45.30
C ALA A 822 -30.22 -28.77 -46.47
N ALA A 823 -29.08 -29.36 -46.27
CA ALA A 823 -28.58 -30.41 -47.16
C ALA A 823 -29.62 -31.54 -47.19
N GLU A 824 -30.43 -31.55 -48.23
CA GLU A 824 -31.09 -32.77 -48.63
C GLU A 824 -30.02 -33.77 -49.03
N THR A 825 -29.82 -34.78 -48.25
CA THR A 825 -29.74 -36.22 -48.52
C THR A 825 -29.36 -36.98 -47.24
#